data_5b7006ee5b3ed6838a86d36d30ffca7d
#
_entry.id   5b7006ee5b3ed6838a86d36d30ffca7d
#
_cell.length_a   1.000
_cell.length_b   1.000
_cell.length_c   1.000
_cell.angle_alpha   90.00
_cell.angle_beta   90.00
_cell.angle_gamma   90.00
#
_symmetry.space_group_name_H-M   'P 1'
#
loop_
_entity.id
_entity.type
_entity.pdbx_description
1 polymer ?
#
loop_
_entity_poly.entity_id
_entity_poly.type
_entity_poly.pdbx_seq_one_letter_code
_entity_poly.pdbx_strand_id
1 'polypeptide(L)'
;MSSHISSDHHEVAQIKPFETDTLEPTRFGMIRHFSLLVYLFFMWIYARVMHEPSQVQEVLAIPREDPIIYLLGSENKHDFLYLNDLCLKTGMPLAYVSNGGNKLKYSTLWRRFIGLFSKRRQRYSADEIVAAVAERRPVLIFLDQYGRQERENLQRTEAIFDGLIHLCQNHPEMHIHLVPIGIIWERRAESYSKSAFNEIYGTPSRPSSVRRFLSALFSSVFSLFFQIGKPLCLIHHQNFQPDEHTTAQSLRQMLRDDISCMHTQVNGPRIKPHQQLLHEIITSDAFQTELRAIAQSQNESEETLITEAQKILEKSASKFSLVMIKLISSALTPMWSLIYNGLYYDNEKFNEIRELSKHYRLVFIPSHKSHVDYLVLSYLLFKHGVMPPHIVAGDNLNFSFIGGILRRGGAFFIKRSFKGEQLYSACIRHYIAKIMHEGYPVEFFIEGGRSRIGQVLQPKFGILRMIVQAAQADHSMPVKIIPCAITYEKVIEDMAYKKEQDGATKQKENITNLIRTTRLLISRYGQIYVSFADPIDLNEALHILPDQPEPAEDELVEKIDDMAFDLMERINRASTITTSSLLSCALLNDTAQMQQCRDILEVVSFILSLLIERNALITPVLQNALAASRVALLQLPSESGDHPIVTETADERHVDQHALIDALRIPVFETLKLLEKNKTIEISGKEDDPQIEIKSSKRLEISFYKNILLFALIEDIYMATAILSLPETERSKASILARYHAISELFSIEFSPSRDDVPFDDTLQRYIRRGWIHTENDRIEVFEDHRTHLEMLWHCIAAHFESYQTVFKSFEQFGESQEEAKYTAGLLENAKLAQKGLPESCSKVLYSHAVQKLVELHCFDVSYESSGRKYVKYLQKVNPLPDALSSLITDMSGIAR
;
A
#
# COMPACT_ATOMS: atom_id res chain seq x y z
N MET A 1 -34.18 1.09 1.85
CA MET A 1 -34.70 1.41 3.18
C MET A 1 -33.81 2.48 3.76
N SER A 2 -34.39 3.61 3.95
CA SER A 2 -33.80 4.85 4.48
C SER A 2 -33.66 4.74 5.99
N SER A 3 -32.55 5.16 6.55
CA SER A 3 -32.48 6.05 7.72
C SER A 3 -31.09 6.04 8.35
N HIS A 4 -30.72 7.23 8.70
CA HIS A 4 -29.61 7.72 9.52
C HIS A 4 -28.40 8.28 8.76
N ILE A 5 -28.61 9.46 8.21
CA ILE A 5 -27.57 10.49 8.13
C ILE A 5 -27.81 11.41 9.32
N SER A 6 -26.94 11.33 10.33
CA SER A 6 -26.95 12.27 11.44
C SER A 6 -26.46 13.62 10.93
N SER A 7 -27.29 14.60 11.08
CA SER A 7 -27.05 16.01 10.80
C SER A 7 -26.24 16.64 11.94
N ASP A 8 -24.94 16.69 11.81
CA ASP A 8 -24.14 17.67 12.54
C ASP A 8 -24.13 18.98 11.76
N HIS A 9 -25.14 19.78 11.99
CA HIS A 9 -25.13 21.20 11.65
C HIS A 9 -24.22 21.92 12.67
N HIS A 10 -22.96 22.05 12.35
CA HIS A 10 -22.17 23.11 12.97
C HIS A 10 -22.75 24.45 12.48
N GLU A 11 -23.17 25.27 13.44
CA GLU A 11 -23.56 26.65 13.24
C GLU A 11 -22.50 27.40 12.43
N VAL A 12 -22.77 27.53 11.14
CA VAL A 12 -22.06 28.50 10.31
C VAL A 12 -22.53 29.88 10.79
N ALA A 13 -21.65 30.53 11.54
CA ALA A 13 -21.85 31.92 11.89
C ALA A 13 -22.27 32.70 10.64
N GLN A 14 -23.41 33.38 10.68
CA GLN A 14 -23.90 34.26 9.62
C GLN A 14 -22.88 35.38 9.38
N ILE A 15 -21.95 35.15 8.47
CA ILE A 15 -21.03 36.18 7.99
C ILE A 15 -21.86 37.09 7.08
N LYS A 16 -22.07 38.33 7.52
CA LYS A 16 -22.72 39.34 6.69
C LYS A 16 -22.03 39.41 5.33
N PRO A 17 -22.79 39.37 4.22
CA PRO A 17 -22.22 39.46 2.89
C PRO A 17 -21.50 40.82 2.72
N PHE A 18 -20.41 40.80 2.03
CA PHE A 18 -19.61 41.97 1.64
C PHE A 18 -20.50 42.96 0.90
N GLU A 19 -20.82 44.11 1.49
CA GLU A 19 -21.49 45.22 0.82
C GLU A 19 -20.53 45.90 -0.15
N THR A 20 -20.45 45.41 -1.37
CA THR A 20 -19.91 46.15 -2.49
C THR A 20 -21.09 46.74 -3.28
N ASP A 21 -21.56 47.88 -2.81
CA ASP A 21 -22.76 48.51 -3.35
C ASP A 21 -22.57 49.27 -4.65
N THR A 22 -21.40 49.12 -5.32
CA THR A 22 -21.08 49.93 -6.49
C THR A 22 -20.54 49.13 -7.69
N LEU A 23 -20.93 47.86 -7.86
CA LEU A 23 -20.67 47.18 -9.12
C LEU A 23 -21.71 47.63 -10.14
N GLU A 24 -21.33 48.56 -11.02
CA GLU A 24 -22.14 48.93 -12.18
C GLU A 24 -22.64 47.69 -12.93
N PRO A 25 -23.93 47.59 -13.26
CA PRO A 25 -24.52 46.39 -13.85
C PRO A 25 -24.03 46.05 -15.26
N THR A 26 -23.14 46.82 -15.83
CA THR A 26 -22.75 46.73 -17.23
C THR A 26 -21.32 46.25 -17.50
N ARG A 27 -20.46 46.08 -16.50
CA ARG A 27 -19.06 45.66 -16.69
C ARG A 27 -18.72 44.35 -16.00
N PHE A 28 -18.05 43.54 -16.69
CA PHE A 28 -17.48 42.22 -16.57
C PHE A 28 -16.91 41.79 -15.19
N GLY A 29 -17.78 41.45 -14.23
CA GLY A 29 -17.46 40.81 -12.97
C GLY A 29 -18.05 39.39 -12.85
N MET A 30 -17.72 38.71 -11.77
CA MET A 30 -18.40 37.49 -11.34
C MET A 30 -19.89 37.74 -11.11
N ILE A 31 -20.72 36.73 -11.32
CA ILE A 31 -22.19 36.83 -11.30
C ILE A 31 -22.69 36.60 -9.87
N ARG A 32 -23.47 37.55 -9.32
CA ARG A 32 -24.09 37.38 -7.99
C ARG A 32 -25.37 36.51 -8.02
N HIS A 33 -26.12 36.54 -9.11
CA HIS A 33 -27.40 35.84 -9.21
C HIS A 33 -27.47 35.07 -10.52
N PHE A 34 -27.44 33.76 -10.45
CA PHE A 34 -27.70 32.88 -11.58
C PHE A 34 -29.21 32.74 -11.88
N SER A 35 -29.54 32.41 -13.13
CA SER A 35 -30.91 31.97 -13.41
C SER A 35 -31.20 30.64 -12.70
N LEU A 36 -32.44 30.41 -12.30
CA LEU A 36 -32.83 29.21 -11.54
C LEU A 36 -32.39 27.91 -12.25
N LEU A 37 -32.58 27.83 -13.56
CA LEU A 37 -32.16 26.66 -14.35
C LEU A 37 -30.65 26.44 -14.33
N VAL A 38 -29.88 27.50 -14.40
CA VAL A 38 -28.39 27.45 -14.32
C VAL A 38 -27.96 27.07 -12.91
N TYR A 39 -28.62 27.60 -11.89
CA TYR A 39 -28.33 27.27 -10.49
C TYR A 39 -28.63 25.81 -10.18
N LEU A 40 -29.77 25.26 -10.60
CA LEU A 40 -30.13 23.85 -10.44
C LEU A 40 -29.15 22.93 -11.18
N PHE A 41 -28.74 23.34 -12.38
CA PHE A 41 -27.72 22.64 -13.15
C PHE A 41 -26.36 22.64 -12.44
N PHE A 42 -25.96 23.75 -11.83
CA PHE A 42 -24.73 23.83 -11.04
C PHE A 42 -24.81 23.04 -9.75
N MET A 43 -25.93 23.10 -9.03
CA MET A 43 -26.15 22.25 -7.87
C MET A 43 -25.95 20.76 -8.21
N TRP A 44 -26.48 20.33 -9.36
CA TRP A 44 -26.36 18.93 -9.78
C TRP A 44 -24.93 18.54 -10.19
N ILE A 45 -24.23 19.41 -10.94
CA ILE A 45 -22.87 19.14 -11.43
C ILE A 45 -21.81 19.39 -10.35
N TYR A 46 -21.89 20.54 -9.69
CA TYR A 46 -20.80 21.00 -8.79
C TYR A 46 -20.96 20.51 -7.35
N ALA A 47 -22.09 19.93 -6.96
CA ALA A 47 -22.26 19.28 -5.66
C ALA A 47 -21.26 18.13 -5.40
N ARG A 48 -20.61 17.63 -6.46
CA ARG A 48 -19.67 16.51 -6.42
C ARG A 48 -18.21 16.94 -6.57
N VAL A 49 -17.93 18.22 -6.65
CA VAL A 49 -16.55 18.73 -6.73
C VAL A 49 -15.97 18.76 -5.34
N MET A 50 -14.86 18.09 -5.15
CA MET A 50 -14.13 18.10 -3.89
C MET A 50 -13.19 19.31 -3.85
N HIS A 51 -13.28 20.06 -2.78
CA HIS A 51 -12.34 21.13 -2.43
C HIS A 51 -11.99 20.98 -0.96
N GLU A 52 -10.83 21.46 -0.60
CA GLU A 52 -10.34 21.42 0.78
C GLU A 52 -10.76 22.68 1.54
N PRO A 53 -11.53 22.55 2.63
CA PRO A 53 -12.02 23.72 3.36
C PRO A 53 -10.91 24.60 3.94
N SER A 54 -9.75 24.02 4.29
CA SER A 54 -8.57 24.74 4.78
C SER A 54 -8.05 25.75 3.78
N GLN A 55 -7.99 25.41 2.50
CA GLN A 55 -7.52 26.28 1.42
C GLN A 55 -8.46 27.48 1.21
N VAL A 56 -9.76 27.29 1.39
CA VAL A 56 -10.73 28.39 1.35
C VAL A 56 -10.51 29.34 2.55
N GLN A 57 -10.24 28.79 3.73
CA GLN A 57 -9.97 29.59 4.93
C GLN A 57 -8.70 30.43 4.77
N GLU A 58 -7.65 29.92 4.13
CA GLU A 58 -6.44 30.69 3.84
C GLU A 58 -6.74 31.93 2.98
N VAL A 59 -7.62 31.82 1.99
CA VAL A 59 -8.04 32.99 1.18
C VAL A 59 -8.91 33.96 2.00
N LEU A 60 -9.76 33.44 2.86
CA LEU A 60 -10.60 34.28 3.72
C LEU A 60 -9.82 34.98 4.85
N ALA A 61 -8.67 34.45 5.20
CA ALA A 61 -7.76 35.04 6.18
C ALA A 61 -6.99 36.25 5.63
N ILE A 62 -6.96 36.48 4.31
CA ILE A 62 -6.34 37.65 3.70
C ILE A 62 -7.07 38.91 4.19
N PRO A 63 -6.35 39.94 4.67
CA PRO A 63 -6.97 41.18 5.09
C PRO A 63 -7.85 41.80 4.01
N ARG A 64 -9.04 42.28 4.38
CA ARG A 64 -9.98 42.86 3.43
C ARG A 64 -9.46 44.10 2.70
N GLU A 65 -8.45 44.72 3.24
CA GLU A 65 -7.80 45.88 2.69
C GLU A 65 -6.80 45.54 1.59
N ASP A 66 -6.40 44.26 1.49
CA ASP A 66 -5.43 43.79 0.54
C ASP A 66 -6.10 43.31 -0.75
N PRO A 67 -5.63 43.67 -1.92
CA PRO A 67 -6.18 43.23 -3.19
C PRO A 67 -5.84 41.76 -3.47
N ILE A 68 -6.87 41.00 -3.87
CA ILE A 68 -6.75 39.59 -4.22
C ILE A 68 -6.82 39.43 -5.74
N ILE A 69 -5.86 38.67 -6.28
CA ILE A 69 -5.83 38.33 -7.70
C ILE A 69 -5.93 36.80 -7.85
N TYR A 70 -7.08 36.33 -8.30
CA TYR A 70 -7.24 34.92 -8.66
C TYR A 70 -6.60 34.64 -10.00
N LEU A 71 -5.80 33.56 -10.07
CA LEU A 71 -5.07 33.16 -11.25
C LEU A 71 -5.56 31.79 -11.74
N LEU A 72 -6.09 31.74 -12.95
CA LEU A 72 -6.47 30.49 -13.63
C LEU A 72 -5.50 30.21 -14.78
N GLY A 73 -5.11 28.95 -14.94
CA GLY A 73 -4.16 28.55 -15.97
C GLY A 73 -4.64 28.80 -17.40
N SER A 74 -5.94 28.63 -17.69
CA SER A 74 -6.47 28.85 -19.03
C SER A 74 -7.89 29.44 -19.02
N GLU A 75 -8.21 30.24 -20.05
CA GLU A 75 -9.56 30.81 -20.22
C GLU A 75 -10.58 29.71 -20.54
N ASN A 76 -11.41 29.36 -19.53
CA ASN A 76 -12.48 28.43 -19.71
C ASN A 76 -13.75 28.86 -18.97
N LYS A 77 -14.88 28.66 -19.64
CA LYS A 77 -16.19 29.05 -19.12
C LYS A 77 -16.61 28.22 -17.91
N HIS A 78 -16.28 26.94 -17.88
CA HIS A 78 -16.67 26.05 -16.78
C HIS A 78 -15.85 26.34 -15.53
N ASP A 79 -14.54 26.58 -15.68
CA ASP A 79 -13.64 26.94 -14.57
C ASP A 79 -14.10 28.24 -13.92
N PHE A 80 -14.39 29.24 -14.74
CA PHE A 80 -14.92 30.51 -14.29
C PHE A 80 -16.25 30.35 -13.54
N LEU A 81 -17.20 29.58 -14.08
CA LEU A 81 -18.52 29.39 -13.48
C LEU A 81 -18.43 28.64 -12.16
N TYR A 82 -17.56 27.63 -12.07
CA TYR A 82 -17.34 26.90 -10.84
C TYR A 82 -16.70 27.79 -9.75
N LEU A 83 -15.62 28.52 -10.10
CA LEU A 83 -15.01 29.45 -9.15
C LEU A 83 -16.02 30.51 -8.68
N ASN A 84 -16.87 31.02 -9.58
CA ASN A 84 -17.92 31.98 -9.22
C ASN A 84 -18.93 31.36 -8.24
N ASP A 85 -19.38 30.11 -8.47
CA ASP A 85 -20.29 29.39 -7.57
C ASP A 85 -19.63 29.14 -6.21
N LEU A 86 -18.36 28.76 -6.19
CA LEU A 86 -17.59 28.56 -4.96
C LEU A 86 -17.47 29.87 -4.15
N CYS A 87 -17.10 30.98 -4.79
CA CYS A 87 -17.02 32.29 -4.12
C CYS A 87 -18.36 32.67 -3.49
N LEU A 88 -19.48 32.39 -4.17
CA LEU A 88 -20.82 32.66 -3.61
C LEU A 88 -21.18 31.78 -2.40
N LYS A 89 -20.74 30.51 -2.40
CA LYS A 89 -21.03 29.56 -1.33
C LYS A 89 -20.14 29.74 -0.11
N THR A 90 -18.89 30.08 -0.32
CA THR A 90 -17.87 30.19 0.75
C THR A 90 -17.67 31.60 1.28
N GLY A 91 -18.24 32.61 0.62
CA GLY A 91 -18.06 34.02 1.00
C GLY A 91 -16.73 34.64 0.52
N MET A 92 -15.96 33.95 -0.34
CA MET A 92 -14.76 34.53 -0.96
C MET A 92 -15.11 35.73 -1.82
N PRO A 93 -14.25 36.75 -1.93
CA PRO A 93 -14.49 37.96 -2.72
C PRO A 93 -14.79 37.69 -4.20
N LEU A 94 -15.83 38.30 -4.73
CA LEU A 94 -16.18 38.22 -6.15
C LEU A 94 -15.28 39.14 -6.98
N ALA A 95 -14.64 38.60 -8.01
CA ALA A 95 -13.62 39.28 -8.78
C ALA A 95 -14.12 39.94 -10.09
N TYR A 96 -13.47 41.01 -10.49
CA TYR A 96 -13.47 41.53 -11.87
C TYR A 96 -12.66 40.60 -12.77
N VAL A 97 -13.12 40.40 -13.99
CA VAL A 97 -12.50 39.42 -14.89
C VAL A 97 -11.79 40.15 -16.03
N SER A 98 -10.49 39.89 -16.15
CA SER A 98 -9.62 40.54 -17.16
C SER A 98 -10.09 40.36 -18.60
N ASN A 99 -10.81 39.27 -18.89
CA ASN A 99 -11.30 38.93 -20.22
C ASN A 99 -12.81 38.75 -20.24
N GLY A 100 -13.50 39.65 -20.87
CA GLY A 100 -14.94 39.63 -20.99
C GLY A 100 -15.48 38.54 -21.91
N GLY A 101 -16.10 37.47 -21.34
CA GLY A 101 -16.92 36.54 -22.08
C GLY A 101 -18.40 36.97 -22.05
N ASN A 102 -19.24 36.44 -22.96
CA ASN A 102 -20.69 36.74 -23.00
C ASN A 102 -21.42 36.00 -21.84
N LYS A 103 -21.38 36.60 -20.65
CA LYS A 103 -21.91 36.04 -19.38
C LYS A 103 -23.40 36.24 -19.21
N LEU A 104 -24.02 37.08 -20.04
CA LEU A 104 -25.47 37.35 -20.03
C LEU A 104 -26.29 36.06 -20.20
N LYS A 105 -25.75 35.04 -20.83
CA LYS A 105 -26.40 33.74 -21.00
C LYS A 105 -26.73 33.02 -19.66
N TYR A 106 -25.97 33.30 -18.62
CA TYR A 106 -26.11 32.64 -17.32
C TYR A 106 -26.80 33.48 -16.26
N SER A 107 -27.07 34.74 -16.57
CA SER A 107 -27.78 35.65 -15.68
C SER A 107 -29.30 35.51 -15.81
N THR A 108 -30.03 36.15 -14.89
CA THR A 108 -31.51 36.16 -14.90
C THR A 108 -32.07 36.72 -16.22
N LEU A 109 -33.28 36.31 -16.58
CA LEU A 109 -33.95 36.75 -17.83
C LEU A 109 -34.04 38.27 -17.95
N TRP A 110 -34.26 38.97 -16.84
CA TRP A 110 -34.31 40.42 -16.78
C TRP A 110 -32.99 41.07 -17.14
N ARG A 111 -31.85 40.54 -16.62
CA ARG A 111 -30.51 41.04 -16.98
C ARG A 111 -30.12 40.69 -18.42
N ARG A 112 -30.63 39.57 -18.96
CA ARG A 112 -30.46 39.27 -20.39
C ARG A 112 -31.16 40.29 -21.27
N PHE A 113 -32.36 40.72 -20.88
CA PHE A 113 -33.11 41.73 -21.62
C PHE A 113 -32.41 43.09 -21.60
N ILE A 114 -31.95 43.56 -20.46
CA ILE A 114 -31.19 44.81 -20.34
C ILE A 114 -29.88 44.75 -21.13
N GLY A 115 -29.18 43.58 -21.11
CA GLY A 115 -27.92 43.39 -21.84
C GLY A 115 -28.04 43.36 -23.37
N LEU A 116 -29.23 43.15 -23.93
CA LEU A 116 -29.50 43.26 -25.38
C LEU A 116 -29.34 44.68 -25.88
N PHE A 117 -29.55 45.71 -25.04
CA PHE A 117 -29.45 47.10 -25.35
C PHE A 117 -28.10 47.71 -25.04
N SER A 118 -27.17 46.98 -24.42
CA SER A 118 -25.82 47.46 -24.14
C SER A 118 -24.85 47.14 -25.27
N LYS A 119 -24.27 48.19 -25.84
CA LYS A 119 -23.34 48.09 -26.97
C LYS A 119 -22.03 47.40 -26.56
N ARG A 120 -21.57 46.51 -27.46
CA ARG A 120 -20.25 45.92 -27.67
C ARG A 120 -19.44 45.38 -26.44
N ARG A 121 -18.98 44.15 -26.61
CA ARG A 121 -17.92 43.49 -25.90
C ARG A 121 -16.67 44.38 -25.83
N GLN A 122 -16.42 45.04 -24.73
CA GLN A 122 -15.13 45.67 -24.44
C GLN A 122 -14.38 44.72 -23.45
N ARG A 123 -13.19 44.35 -23.83
CA ARG A 123 -12.21 43.73 -22.93
C ARG A 123 -11.60 44.85 -22.09
N TYR A 124 -11.35 44.64 -20.81
CA TYR A 124 -10.59 45.60 -20.02
C TYR A 124 -9.16 45.75 -20.59
N SER A 125 -8.62 46.97 -20.70
CA SER A 125 -7.21 47.19 -20.99
C SER A 125 -6.34 46.70 -19.82
N ALA A 126 -5.02 46.56 -20.04
CA ALA A 126 -4.09 46.24 -18.94
C ALA A 126 -4.18 47.30 -17.85
N ASP A 127 -4.20 48.58 -18.25
CA ASP A 127 -4.26 49.72 -17.32
C ASP A 127 -5.53 49.74 -16.49
N GLU A 128 -6.69 49.35 -17.07
CA GLU A 128 -7.96 49.27 -16.35
C GLU A 128 -7.93 48.16 -15.28
N ILE A 129 -7.23 47.06 -15.54
CA ILE A 129 -7.04 45.98 -14.58
C ILE A 129 -6.10 46.41 -13.43
N VAL A 130 -5.00 47.04 -13.76
CA VAL A 130 -4.04 47.57 -12.77
C VAL A 130 -4.72 48.65 -11.91
N ALA A 131 -5.53 49.54 -12.52
CA ALA A 131 -6.28 50.53 -11.79
C ALA A 131 -7.33 49.89 -10.82
N ALA A 132 -7.99 48.81 -11.24
CA ALA A 132 -8.89 48.06 -10.35
C ALA A 132 -8.16 47.45 -9.14
N VAL A 133 -6.94 46.92 -9.33
CA VAL A 133 -6.09 46.43 -8.22
C VAL A 133 -5.65 47.58 -7.31
N ALA A 134 -5.29 48.73 -7.89
CA ALA A 134 -4.94 49.94 -7.13
C ALA A 134 -6.11 50.43 -6.28
N GLU A 135 -7.35 50.26 -6.76
CA GLU A 135 -8.59 50.53 -6.00
C GLU A 135 -8.96 49.38 -5.02
N ARG A 136 -8.03 48.46 -4.77
CA ARG A 136 -8.18 47.28 -3.88
C ARG A 136 -9.33 46.35 -4.25
N ARG A 137 -9.69 46.26 -5.52
CA ARG A 137 -10.75 45.40 -6.04
C ARG A 137 -10.20 44.02 -6.40
N PRO A 138 -10.87 42.91 -6.01
CA PRO A 138 -10.46 41.59 -6.42
C PRO A 138 -10.54 41.41 -7.96
N VAL A 139 -9.51 40.77 -8.53
CA VAL A 139 -9.40 40.56 -9.99
C VAL A 139 -9.16 39.10 -10.30
N LEU A 140 -9.69 38.61 -11.44
CA LEU A 140 -9.37 37.29 -12.00
C LEU A 140 -8.60 37.45 -13.31
N ILE A 141 -7.43 36.78 -13.37
CA ILE A 141 -6.54 36.79 -14.54
C ILE A 141 -6.41 35.36 -15.06
N PHE A 142 -6.41 35.17 -16.37
CA PHE A 142 -6.08 33.92 -17.05
C PHE A 142 -4.65 33.99 -17.56
N LEU A 143 -3.77 33.07 -17.16
CA LEU A 143 -2.35 33.07 -17.53
C LEU A 143 -2.14 32.70 -19.00
N ASP A 144 -2.93 31.76 -19.53
CA ASP A 144 -2.86 31.32 -20.92
C ASP A 144 -4.22 31.48 -21.61
N GLN A 145 -4.17 32.00 -22.81
CA GLN A 145 -5.34 32.13 -23.69
C GLN A 145 -5.01 31.58 -25.06
N TYR A 146 -5.71 30.51 -25.43
CA TYR A 146 -5.48 29.83 -26.71
C TYR A 146 -6.48 30.27 -27.78
N GLY A 147 -6.02 30.46 -29.02
CA GLY A 147 -6.87 30.77 -30.14
C GLY A 147 -6.19 31.71 -31.14
N ARG A 148 -6.99 32.27 -32.07
CA ARG A 148 -6.47 33.13 -33.17
C ARG A 148 -5.74 34.40 -32.71
N GLN A 149 -5.86 34.80 -31.45
CA GLN A 149 -5.23 36.02 -30.87
C GLN A 149 -4.28 35.65 -29.70
N GLU A 150 -3.63 34.53 -29.76
CA GLU A 150 -2.77 34.05 -28.66
C GLU A 150 -1.63 35.03 -28.33
N ARG A 151 -0.99 35.62 -29.34
CA ARG A 151 0.09 36.62 -29.15
C ARG A 151 -0.40 37.92 -28.49
N GLU A 152 -1.53 38.46 -28.93
CA GLU A 152 -2.10 39.69 -28.33
C GLU A 152 -2.52 39.44 -26.86
N ASN A 153 -3.07 38.28 -26.58
CA ASN A 153 -3.47 37.93 -25.22
C ASN A 153 -2.25 37.71 -24.32
N LEU A 154 -1.17 37.16 -24.86
CA LEU A 154 0.09 36.98 -24.14
C LEU A 154 0.69 38.33 -23.76
N GLN A 155 0.89 39.23 -24.76
CA GLN A 155 1.39 40.58 -24.56
C GLN A 155 0.56 41.36 -23.53
N ARG A 156 -0.73 41.21 -23.57
CA ARG A 156 -1.65 41.84 -22.62
C ARG A 156 -1.49 41.30 -21.20
N THR A 157 -1.35 39.99 -21.03
CA THR A 157 -1.13 39.40 -19.70
C THR A 157 0.22 39.85 -19.14
N GLU A 158 1.24 39.93 -19.98
CA GLU A 158 2.55 40.46 -19.59
C GLU A 158 2.45 41.93 -19.19
N ALA A 159 1.74 42.77 -19.96
CA ALA A 159 1.52 44.16 -19.61
C ALA A 159 0.74 44.36 -18.28
N ILE A 160 -0.18 43.43 -17.94
CA ILE A 160 -0.83 43.47 -16.62
C ILE A 160 0.21 43.20 -15.54
N PHE A 161 1.04 42.16 -15.67
CA PHE A 161 2.06 41.85 -14.67
C PHE A 161 3.12 42.93 -14.54
N ASP A 162 3.55 43.56 -15.64
CA ASP A 162 4.43 44.74 -15.60
C ASP A 162 3.78 45.88 -14.80
N GLY A 163 2.49 46.17 -15.07
CA GLY A 163 1.75 47.17 -14.33
C GLY A 163 1.61 46.86 -12.84
N LEU A 164 1.42 45.56 -12.47
CA LEU A 164 1.36 45.13 -11.06
C LEU A 164 2.72 45.28 -10.37
N ILE A 165 3.81 44.96 -11.05
CA ILE A 165 5.17 45.13 -10.55
C ILE A 165 5.45 46.63 -10.28
N HIS A 166 5.13 47.49 -11.23
CA HIS A 166 5.25 48.92 -11.03
C HIS A 166 4.35 49.47 -9.93
N LEU A 167 3.14 48.90 -9.77
CA LEU A 167 2.24 49.31 -8.69
C LEU A 167 2.84 48.96 -7.33
N CYS A 168 3.42 47.76 -7.15
CA CYS A 168 4.13 47.36 -5.93
C CYS A 168 5.37 48.23 -5.65
N GLN A 169 6.11 48.61 -6.68
CA GLN A 169 7.29 49.50 -6.53
C GLN A 169 6.90 50.89 -6.05
N ASN A 170 5.77 51.42 -6.57
CA ASN A 170 5.29 52.76 -6.22
C ASN A 170 4.50 52.78 -4.89
N HIS A 171 3.94 51.64 -4.45
CA HIS A 171 3.11 51.51 -3.28
C HIS A 171 3.53 50.30 -2.42
N PRO A 172 4.69 50.37 -1.74
CA PRO A 172 5.21 49.24 -0.95
C PRO A 172 4.33 48.87 0.25
N GLU A 173 3.37 49.73 0.64
CA GLU A 173 2.37 49.48 1.65
C GLU A 173 1.19 48.60 1.15
N MET A 174 1.12 48.34 -0.13
CA MET A 174 0.03 47.57 -0.74
C MET A 174 0.43 46.10 -0.90
N HIS A 175 -0.11 45.23 -0.09
CA HIS A 175 0.13 43.76 -0.15
C HIS A 175 -0.79 43.09 -1.16
N ILE A 176 -0.28 42.93 -2.42
CA ILE A 176 -1.04 42.25 -3.46
C ILE A 176 -0.92 40.71 -3.29
N HIS A 177 -2.03 40.04 -3.10
CA HIS A 177 -2.09 38.58 -2.95
C HIS A 177 -2.46 37.90 -4.26
N LEU A 178 -1.55 37.06 -4.78
CA LEU A 178 -1.78 36.20 -5.94
C LEU A 178 -2.27 34.84 -5.45
N VAL A 179 -3.44 34.45 -5.89
CA VAL A 179 -4.07 33.18 -5.51
C VAL A 179 -4.16 32.26 -6.73
N PRO A 180 -3.21 31.35 -6.92
CA PRO A 180 -3.26 30.39 -8.04
C PRO A 180 -4.36 29.37 -7.81
N ILE A 181 -5.11 29.05 -8.88
CA ILE A 181 -6.25 28.15 -8.84
C ILE A 181 -6.09 27.07 -9.91
N GLY A 182 -6.07 25.81 -9.45
CA GLY A 182 -6.05 24.61 -10.27
C GLY A 182 -7.43 23.95 -10.31
N ILE A 183 -8.03 23.83 -11.49
CA ILE A 183 -9.29 23.08 -11.67
C ILE A 183 -9.01 21.85 -12.51
N ILE A 184 -9.15 20.66 -11.90
CA ILE A 184 -8.82 19.39 -12.49
C ILE A 184 -10.10 18.65 -12.83
N TRP A 185 -10.45 18.65 -14.12
CA TRP A 185 -11.69 18.10 -14.65
C TRP A 185 -11.69 16.56 -14.82
N GLU A 186 -10.53 15.98 -14.87
CA GLU A 186 -10.33 14.53 -14.95
C GLU A 186 -9.06 14.18 -14.17
N ARG A 187 -9.17 13.24 -13.26
CA ARG A 187 -8.02 12.64 -12.62
C ARG A 187 -7.32 11.73 -13.62
N ARG A 188 -6.31 12.25 -14.29
CA ARG A 188 -5.44 11.48 -15.20
C ARG A 188 -4.06 12.07 -15.18
N ALA A 189 -3.05 11.23 -15.07
CA ALA A 189 -1.70 11.67 -15.38
C ALA A 189 -1.66 12.23 -16.81
N GLU A 190 -0.97 13.32 -17.00
CA GLU A 190 -0.83 13.94 -18.30
C GLU A 190 -0.06 13.03 -19.25
N SER A 191 -0.61 12.80 -20.44
CA SER A 191 0.03 12.01 -21.48
C SER A 191 0.50 12.92 -22.61
N TYR A 192 1.76 12.78 -23.01
CA TYR A 192 2.32 13.45 -24.18
C TYR A 192 1.82 12.86 -25.52
N SER A 193 1.03 11.79 -25.48
CA SER A 193 0.58 11.11 -26.68
C SER A 193 -0.37 11.99 -27.51
N LYS A 194 0.03 12.28 -28.76
CA LYS A 194 -0.83 12.85 -29.80
C LYS A 194 -1.76 11.73 -30.31
N SER A 195 -2.90 11.53 -29.69
CA SER A 195 -3.94 10.67 -30.23
C SER A 195 -4.99 11.53 -30.96
N ALA A 196 -5.62 10.97 -31.99
CA ALA A 196 -6.73 11.64 -32.69
C ALA A 196 -7.85 12.09 -31.73
N PHE A 197 -8.05 11.34 -30.63
CA PHE A 197 -8.98 11.71 -29.57
C PHE A 197 -8.55 13.00 -28.84
N ASN A 198 -7.25 13.16 -28.58
CA ASN A 198 -6.72 14.36 -27.94
C ASN A 198 -6.74 15.59 -28.90
N GLU A 199 -6.65 15.39 -30.19
CA GLU A 199 -6.80 16.49 -31.17
C GLU A 199 -8.24 17.00 -31.22
N ILE A 200 -9.24 16.13 -31.16
CA ILE A 200 -10.65 16.50 -31.26
C ILE A 200 -11.19 17.01 -29.91
N TYR A 201 -10.85 16.36 -28.82
CA TYR A 201 -11.42 16.62 -27.48
C TYR A 201 -10.50 17.38 -26.54
N GLY A 202 -9.27 17.70 -26.95
CA GLY A 202 -8.23 18.35 -26.13
C GLY A 202 -7.51 17.38 -25.18
N THR A 203 -6.34 17.75 -24.70
CA THR A 203 -5.58 16.97 -23.71
C THR A 203 -6.16 17.12 -22.30
N PRO A 204 -5.87 16.21 -21.33
CA PRO A 204 -6.29 16.38 -19.93
C PRO A 204 -5.81 17.68 -19.29
N SER A 205 -4.61 18.13 -19.63
CA SER A 205 -4.06 19.43 -19.21
C SER A 205 -4.69 20.62 -19.94
N ARG A 206 -5.27 20.37 -21.12
CA ARG A 206 -5.91 21.40 -21.95
C ARG A 206 -7.22 20.88 -22.55
N PRO A 207 -8.21 20.48 -21.72
CA PRO A 207 -9.44 19.89 -22.22
C PRO A 207 -10.32 20.91 -22.93
N SER A 208 -10.91 20.54 -24.07
CA SER A 208 -11.91 21.36 -24.76
C SER A 208 -13.15 21.57 -23.88
N SER A 209 -13.94 22.60 -24.19
CA SER A 209 -15.22 22.85 -23.48
C SER A 209 -16.17 21.65 -23.58
N VAL A 210 -16.17 20.91 -24.68
CA VAL A 210 -16.99 19.70 -24.86
C VAL A 210 -16.51 18.58 -23.93
N ARG A 211 -15.23 18.36 -23.82
CA ARG A 211 -14.67 17.34 -22.92
C ARG A 211 -14.97 17.65 -21.45
N ARG A 212 -14.86 18.92 -21.03
CA ARG A 212 -15.23 19.36 -19.67
C ARG A 212 -16.70 19.18 -19.39
N PHE A 213 -17.55 19.50 -20.35
CA PHE A 213 -19.01 19.29 -20.24
C PHE A 213 -19.33 17.80 -20.11
N LEU A 214 -18.75 16.96 -20.96
CA LEU A 214 -18.94 15.50 -20.87
C LEU A 214 -18.37 14.93 -19.57
N SER A 215 -17.21 15.37 -19.12
CA SER A 215 -16.64 14.97 -17.82
C SER A 215 -17.53 15.38 -16.66
N ALA A 216 -18.11 16.57 -16.70
CA ALA A 216 -19.08 17.05 -15.70
C ALA A 216 -20.40 16.25 -15.75
N LEU A 217 -20.89 15.90 -16.93
CA LEU A 217 -22.13 15.12 -17.12
C LEU A 217 -21.99 13.67 -16.62
N PHE A 218 -20.82 13.06 -16.89
CA PHE A 218 -20.49 11.68 -16.49
C PHE A 218 -19.68 11.62 -15.18
N SER A 219 -19.76 12.65 -14.35
CA SER A 219 -18.98 12.77 -13.10
C SER A 219 -19.30 11.71 -12.04
N SER A 220 -20.28 10.84 -12.26
CA SER A 220 -20.45 9.64 -11.43
C SER A 220 -19.27 8.66 -11.51
N VAL A 221 -18.43 8.81 -12.55
CA VAL A 221 -17.22 7.99 -12.80
C VAL A 221 -15.91 8.78 -12.57
N PHE A 222 -15.99 10.13 -12.50
CA PHE A 222 -14.80 11.01 -12.43
C PHE A 222 -14.91 11.94 -11.23
N SER A 223 -13.88 11.95 -10.39
CA SER A 223 -13.75 12.94 -9.31
C SER A 223 -13.25 14.25 -9.89
N LEU A 224 -13.98 15.33 -9.67
CA LEU A 224 -13.55 16.69 -9.97
C LEU A 224 -12.83 17.26 -8.74
N PHE A 225 -11.63 17.81 -8.94
CA PHE A 225 -10.86 18.44 -7.88
C PHE A 225 -10.68 19.92 -8.16
N PHE A 226 -10.91 20.69 -7.12
CA PHE A 226 -10.63 22.11 -7.09
C PHE A 226 -9.58 22.35 -6.03
N GLN A 227 -8.46 22.91 -6.44
CA GLN A 227 -7.34 23.23 -5.57
C GLN A 227 -7.05 24.72 -5.63
N ILE A 228 -6.96 25.32 -4.45
CA ILE A 228 -6.48 26.70 -4.28
C ILE A 228 -5.04 26.57 -3.78
N GLY A 229 -4.09 27.19 -4.49
CA GLY A 229 -2.70 27.25 -4.03
C GLY A 229 -2.56 28.25 -2.90
N LYS A 230 -1.46 28.19 -2.18
CA LYS A 230 -1.16 29.15 -1.12
C LYS A 230 -1.14 30.58 -1.69
N PRO A 231 -1.84 31.54 -1.05
CA PRO A 231 -1.77 32.93 -1.44
C PRO A 231 -0.32 33.46 -1.39
N LEU A 232 0.16 34.00 -2.49
CA LEU A 232 1.51 34.58 -2.62
C LEU A 232 1.41 36.09 -2.49
N CYS A 233 1.98 36.67 -1.44
CA CYS A 233 2.13 38.12 -1.36
C CYS A 233 3.29 38.58 -2.25
N LEU A 234 3.02 39.45 -3.21
CA LEU A 234 3.98 39.87 -4.23
C LEU A 234 5.23 40.54 -3.65
N ILE A 235 5.09 41.28 -2.54
CA ILE A 235 6.19 41.99 -1.86
C ILE A 235 7.03 41.05 -0.98
N HIS A 236 6.45 40.01 -0.41
CA HIS A 236 7.12 39.13 0.57
C HIS A 236 7.70 37.85 -0.06
N HIS A 237 7.60 37.71 -1.37
CA HIS A 237 8.12 36.51 -2.02
C HIS A 237 9.66 36.53 -2.06
N GLN A 238 10.31 35.46 -1.59
CA GLN A 238 11.78 35.35 -1.47
C GLN A 238 12.56 35.60 -2.77
N ASN A 239 11.92 35.34 -3.92
CA ASN A 239 12.49 35.56 -5.26
C ASN A 239 12.04 36.91 -5.92
N PHE A 240 11.21 37.67 -5.23
CA PHE A 240 10.77 38.97 -5.67
C PHE A 240 11.62 40.02 -4.98
N GLN A 241 12.77 40.35 -5.58
CA GLN A 241 13.48 41.57 -5.26
C GLN A 241 12.99 42.66 -6.23
N PRO A 242 12.51 43.78 -5.73
CA PRO A 242 12.05 44.87 -6.60
C PRO A 242 13.15 45.48 -7.47
N ASP A 243 14.38 44.95 -7.39
CA ASP A 243 15.54 45.43 -8.11
C ASP A 243 15.73 44.66 -9.43
N GLU A 244 15.63 45.39 -10.52
CA GLU A 244 16.11 45.22 -11.93
C GLU A 244 15.93 43.89 -12.68
N HIS A 245 15.64 42.73 -12.05
CA HIS A 245 15.66 41.43 -12.75
C HIS A 245 14.33 40.64 -12.78
N THR A 246 13.31 41.08 -12.05
CA THR A 246 12.01 40.41 -12.11
C THR A 246 11.19 40.94 -13.25
N THR A 247 11.12 40.21 -14.36
CA THR A 247 10.29 40.54 -15.51
C THR A 247 8.89 39.95 -15.37
N ALA A 248 7.88 40.61 -15.98
CA ALA A 248 6.53 40.05 -16.07
C ALA A 248 6.51 38.62 -16.64
N GLN A 249 7.45 38.32 -17.52
CA GLN A 249 7.61 37.00 -18.10
C GLN A 249 8.06 35.94 -17.06
N SER A 250 9.06 36.29 -16.21
CA SER A 250 9.54 35.38 -15.18
C SER A 250 8.47 35.11 -14.10
N LEU A 251 7.75 36.14 -13.67
CA LEU A 251 6.64 36.01 -12.73
C LEU A 251 5.50 35.15 -13.30
N ARG A 252 5.13 35.39 -14.55
CA ARG A 252 4.12 34.59 -15.24
C ARG A 252 4.55 33.13 -15.37
N GLN A 253 5.82 32.88 -15.70
CA GLN A 253 6.32 31.49 -15.79
C GLN A 253 6.29 30.78 -14.44
N MET A 254 6.73 31.45 -13.38
CA MET A 254 6.67 30.91 -12.01
C MET A 254 5.24 30.50 -11.60
N LEU A 255 4.27 31.41 -11.78
CA LEU A 255 2.86 31.15 -11.48
C LEU A 255 2.26 30.02 -12.33
N ARG A 256 2.73 29.89 -13.55
CA ARG A 256 2.35 28.79 -14.44
C ARG A 256 2.92 27.46 -13.97
N ASP A 257 4.16 27.47 -13.49
CA ASP A 257 4.82 26.30 -12.93
C ASP A 257 4.14 25.88 -11.61
N ASP A 258 3.71 26.83 -10.77
CA ASP A 258 2.91 26.55 -9.57
C ASP A 258 1.58 25.86 -9.90
N ILE A 259 0.83 26.41 -10.87
CA ILE A 259 -0.44 25.76 -11.30
C ILE A 259 -0.16 24.41 -11.95
N SER A 260 0.93 24.26 -12.70
CA SER A 260 1.35 22.96 -13.25
C SER A 260 1.74 21.97 -12.14
N CYS A 261 2.41 22.46 -11.10
CA CYS A 261 2.75 21.67 -9.91
C CYS A 261 1.47 21.18 -9.21
N MET A 262 0.48 22.05 -8.97
CA MET A 262 -0.82 21.65 -8.41
C MET A 262 -1.51 20.59 -9.28
N HIS A 263 -1.47 20.72 -10.59
CA HIS A 263 -1.99 19.67 -11.50
C HIS A 263 -1.24 18.35 -11.35
N THR A 264 0.07 18.39 -11.19
CA THR A 264 0.90 17.20 -11.00
C THR A 264 0.64 16.55 -9.62
N GLN A 265 0.48 17.34 -8.57
CA GLN A 265 0.16 16.86 -7.23
C GLN A 265 -1.18 16.09 -7.17
N VAL A 266 -2.16 16.48 -7.98
CA VAL A 266 -3.47 15.79 -8.01
C VAL A 266 -3.51 14.66 -9.04
N ASN A 267 -2.92 14.85 -10.20
CA ASN A 267 -2.94 13.89 -11.30
C ASN A 267 -1.81 12.88 -11.27
N GLY A 268 -0.79 13.12 -10.45
CA GLY A 268 0.47 12.39 -10.47
C GLY A 268 1.37 12.83 -11.64
N PRO A 269 2.52 12.17 -11.80
CA PRO A 269 3.52 12.51 -12.79
C PRO A 269 3.00 12.40 -14.23
N ARG A 270 3.57 13.19 -15.13
CA ARG A 270 3.24 13.14 -16.55
C ARG A 270 3.68 11.83 -17.16
N ILE A 271 2.77 11.12 -17.81
CA ILE A 271 3.12 9.87 -18.48
C ILE A 271 3.90 10.17 -19.76
N LYS A 272 5.20 9.86 -19.73
CA LYS A 272 6.07 9.93 -20.90
C LYS A 272 5.78 8.78 -21.89
N PRO A 273 5.88 9.01 -23.21
CA PRO A 273 5.84 7.93 -24.19
C PRO A 273 6.95 6.91 -23.89
N HIS A 274 6.63 5.63 -23.98
CA HIS A 274 7.56 4.53 -23.70
C HIS A 274 8.90 4.70 -24.43
N GLN A 275 8.89 4.98 -25.73
CA GLN A 275 10.11 5.16 -26.54
C GLN A 275 10.96 6.36 -26.09
N GLN A 276 10.32 7.43 -25.65
CA GLN A 276 11.03 8.61 -25.13
C GLN A 276 11.74 8.26 -23.80
N LEU A 277 11.05 7.53 -22.90
CA LEU A 277 11.64 7.11 -21.63
C LEU A 277 12.87 6.25 -21.86
N LEU A 278 12.80 5.27 -22.76
CA LEU A 278 13.93 4.40 -23.09
C LEU A 278 15.08 5.18 -23.75
N HIS A 279 14.77 6.10 -24.64
CA HIS A 279 15.77 6.95 -25.25
C HIS A 279 16.51 7.81 -24.23
N GLU A 280 15.78 8.44 -23.31
CA GLU A 280 16.37 9.26 -22.26
C GLU A 280 17.28 8.44 -21.32
N ILE A 281 16.96 7.18 -21.05
CA ILE A 281 17.83 6.27 -20.27
C ILE A 281 19.12 6.01 -21.03
N ILE A 282 19.02 5.57 -22.30
CA ILE A 282 20.18 5.16 -23.10
C ILE A 282 21.11 6.34 -23.37
N THR A 283 20.57 7.54 -23.56
CA THR A 283 21.37 8.74 -23.84
C THR A 283 21.86 9.48 -22.60
N SER A 284 21.49 9.02 -21.39
CA SER A 284 21.96 9.67 -20.15
C SER A 284 23.47 9.45 -19.94
N ASP A 285 24.15 10.48 -19.49
CA ASP A 285 25.62 10.44 -19.25
C ASP A 285 25.99 9.34 -18.24
N ALA A 286 25.17 9.12 -17.20
CA ALA A 286 25.38 8.10 -16.21
C ALA A 286 25.35 6.68 -16.81
N PHE A 287 24.34 6.40 -17.65
CA PHE A 287 24.24 5.10 -18.33
C PHE A 287 25.37 4.90 -19.33
N GLN A 288 25.71 5.91 -20.11
CA GLN A 288 26.80 5.85 -21.10
C GLN A 288 28.16 5.61 -20.44
N THR A 289 28.40 6.23 -19.28
CA THR A 289 29.65 6.03 -18.53
C THR A 289 29.78 4.59 -18.03
N GLU A 290 28.72 4.05 -17.47
CA GLU A 290 28.69 2.67 -17.01
C GLU A 290 28.80 1.67 -18.18
N LEU A 291 28.12 1.95 -19.28
CA LEU A 291 28.18 1.12 -20.48
C LEU A 291 29.60 1.03 -21.03
N ARG A 292 30.38 2.14 -21.06
CA ARG A 292 31.80 2.13 -21.44
C ARG A 292 32.66 1.24 -20.51
N ALA A 293 32.41 1.32 -19.20
CA ALA A 293 33.12 0.47 -18.25
C ALA A 293 32.83 -1.03 -18.51
N ILE A 294 31.55 -1.37 -18.80
CA ILE A 294 31.14 -2.72 -19.15
C ILE A 294 31.79 -3.16 -20.47
N ALA A 295 31.82 -2.28 -21.50
CA ALA A 295 32.44 -2.55 -22.78
C ALA A 295 33.93 -2.90 -22.64
N GLN A 296 34.63 -2.14 -21.83
CA GLN A 296 36.05 -2.40 -21.53
C GLN A 296 36.25 -3.73 -20.79
N SER A 297 35.42 -4.02 -19.80
CA SER A 297 35.51 -5.24 -18.99
C SER A 297 35.24 -6.52 -19.79
N GLN A 298 34.31 -6.44 -20.79
CA GLN A 298 33.88 -7.58 -21.61
C GLN A 298 34.61 -7.65 -22.97
N ASN A 299 35.44 -6.62 -23.28
CA ASN A 299 36.12 -6.48 -24.58
C ASN A 299 35.13 -6.51 -25.77
N GLU A 300 33.97 -5.82 -25.60
CA GLU A 300 32.93 -5.68 -26.62
C GLU A 300 32.82 -4.23 -27.11
N SER A 301 32.20 -4.02 -28.29
CA SER A 301 32.00 -2.66 -28.80
C SER A 301 30.83 -1.97 -28.11
N GLU A 302 30.94 -0.68 -27.86
CA GLU A 302 29.85 0.15 -27.28
C GLU A 302 28.57 0.08 -28.13
N GLU A 303 28.67 0.07 -29.47
CA GLU A 303 27.51 -0.03 -30.35
C GLU A 303 26.74 -1.37 -30.19
N THR A 304 27.45 -2.46 -29.98
CA THR A 304 26.85 -3.78 -29.71
C THR A 304 26.09 -3.75 -28.41
N LEU A 305 26.73 -3.24 -27.35
CA LEU A 305 26.11 -3.15 -26.04
C LEU A 305 24.91 -2.17 -25.99
N ILE A 306 24.96 -1.04 -26.72
CA ILE A 306 23.81 -0.14 -26.87
C ILE A 306 22.62 -0.87 -27.51
N THR A 307 22.89 -1.61 -28.58
CA THR A 307 21.84 -2.39 -29.27
C THR A 307 21.26 -3.47 -28.37
N GLU A 308 22.07 -4.13 -27.56
CA GLU A 308 21.64 -5.14 -26.60
C GLU A 308 20.86 -4.49 -25.43
N ALA A 309 21.33 -3.38 -24.91
CA ALA A 309 20.63 -2.59 -23.88
C ALA A 309 19.25 -2.14 -24.34
N GLN A 310 19.13 -1.68 -25.59
CA GLN A 310 17.84 -1.35 -26.20
C GLN A 310 16.88 -2.53 -26.20
N LYS A 311 17.35 -3.72 -26.57
CA LYS A 311 16.55 -4.96 -26.57
C LYS A 311 16.14 -5.36 -25.15
N ILE A 312 17.05 -5.26 -24.19
CA ILE A 312 16.77 -5.56 -22.78
C ILE A 312 15.68 -4.61 -22.25
N LEU A 313 15.86 -3.30 -22.42
CA LEU A 313 14.92 -2.30 -21.96
C LEU A 313 13.54 -2.43 -22.64
N GLU A 314 13.48 -2.62 -23.98
CA GLU A 314 12.22 -2.82 -24.70
C GLU A 314 11.49 -4.08 -24.22
N LYS A 315 12.23 -5.12 -23.88
CA LYS A 315 11.67 -6.37 -23.34
C LYS A 315 11.21 -6.23 -21.89
N SER A 316 11.89 -5.46 -21.09
CA SER A 316 11.68 -5.37 -19.64
C SER A 316 10.71 -4.25 -19.23
N ALA A 317 10.86 -3.05 -19.77
CA ALA A 317 10.15 -1.85 -19.37
C ALA A 317 8.62 -1.93 -19.54
N SER A 318 7.90 -1.24 -18.69
CA SER A 318 6.44 -1.13 -18.79
C SER A 318 6.02 -0.25 -19.98
N LYS A 319 4.80 -0.45 -20.46
CA LYS A 319 4.15 0.39 -21.48
C LYS A 319 2.92 1.08 -20.87
N PHE A 320 3.13 1.75 -19.76
CA PHE A 320 2.10 2.28 -18.88
C PHE A 320 0.98 3.02 -19.61
N SER A 321 -0.27 2.68 -19.33
CA SER A 321 -1.45 3.25 -19.99
C SER A 321 -2.61 3.40 -19.01
N LEU A 322 -2.99 4.63 -18.70
CA LEU A 322 -4.16 4.91 -17.86
C LEU A 322 -5.47 4.39 -18.45
N VAL A 323 -5.59 4.36 -19.76
CA VAL A 323 -6.78 3.79 -20.41
C VAL A 323 -6.89 2.30 -20.06
N MET A 324 -5.77 1.57 -20.12
CA MET A 324 -5.75 0.15 -19.75
C MET A 324 -6.03 -0.03 -18.25
N ILE A 325 -5.44 0.80 -17.38
CA ILE A 325 -5.70 0.76 -15.93
C ILE A 325 -7.18 0.98 -15.63
N LYS A 326 -7.82 1.95 -16.29
CA LYS A 326 -9.29 2.16 -16.17
C LYS A 326 -10.09 0.94 -16.59
N LEU A 327 -9.74 0.33 -17.71
CA LEU A 327 -10.42 -0.88 -18.19
C LEU A 327 -10.24 -2.04 -17.21
N ILE A 328 -9.03 -2.25 -16.72
CA ILE A 328 -8.73 -3.26 -15.70
C ILE A 328 -9.52 -2.96 -14.41
N SER A 329 -9.47 -1.73 -13.90
CA SER A 329 -10.19 -1.32 -12.69
C SER A 329 -11.70 -1.52 -12.84
N SER A 330 -12.27 -1.17 -13.99
CA SER A 330 -13.70 -1.37 -14.26
C SER A 330 -14.08 -2.86 -14.31
N ALA A 331 -13.20 -3.71 -14.84
CA ALA A 331 -13.40 -5.17 -14.87
C ALA A 331 -13.22 -5.82 -13.49
N LEU A 332 -12.31 -5.30 -12.68
CA LEU A 332 -12.04 -5.80 -11.33
C LEU A 332 -13.15 -5.43 -10.34
N THR A 333 -13.81 -4.28 -10.50
CA THR A 333 -14.87 -3.81 -9.58
C THR A 333 -15.95 -4.87 -9.31
N PRO A 334 -16.61 -5.48 -10.32
CA PRO A 334 -17.56 -6.55 -10.07
C PRO A 334 -16.90 -7.85 -9.57
N MET A 335 -15.64 -8.11 -9.90
CA MET A 335 -14.92 -9.30 -9.47
C MET A 335 -14.79 -9.34 -7.94
N TRP A 336 -14.51 -8.19 -7.29
CA TRP A 336 -14.39 -8.10 -5.83
C TRP A 336 -15.68 -8.47 -5.09
N SER A 337 -16.84 -8.23 -5.66
CA SER A 337 -18.13 -8.60 -5.08
C SER A 337 -18.63 -9.99 -5.50
N LEU A 338 -18.22 -10.49 -6.67
CA LEU A 338 -18.65 -11.79 -7.20
C LEU A 338 -17.81 -12.96 -6.67
N ILE A 339 -16.49 -12.79 -6.59
CA ILE A 339 -15.54 -13.84 -6.15
C ILE A 339 -15.25 -13.70 -4.67
N TYR A 340 -15.05 -12.47 -4.21
CA TYR A 340 -14.82 -12.12 -2.81
C TYR A 340 -16.03 -11.39 -2.23
N ASN A 341 -16.14 -11.33 -0.91
CA ASN A 341 -17.17 -10.53 -0.22
C ASN A 341 -16.78 -9.05 -0.13
N GLY A 342 -15.89 -8.59 -0.99
CA GLY A 342 -15.39 -7.23 -1.06
C GLY A 342 -13.95 -7.09 -0.56
N LEU A 343 -13.49 -5.83 -0.58
CA LEU A 343 -12.19 -5.42 -0.07
C LEU A 343 -12.42 -4.59 1.20
N TYR A 344 -11.74 -4.94 2.28
CA TYR A 344 -11.71 -4.15 3.51
C TYR A 344 -10.38 -3.43 3.63
N TYR A 345 -10.43 -2.14 3.88
CA TYR A 345 -9.26 -1.27 4.00
C TYR A 345 -9.62 0.01 4.74
N ASP A 346 -8.62 0.67 5.32
CA ASP A 346 -8.79 1.94 5.99
C ASP A 346 -8.74 3.11 4.98
N ASN A 347 -9.83 3.89 4.91
CA ASN A 347 -9.92 5.06 4.04
C ASN A 347 -9.01 6.20 4.50
N GLU A 348 -8.77 6.36 5.80
CA GLU A 348 -7.93 7.43 6.35
C GLU A 348 -6.47 7.19 5.95
N LYS A 349 -6.00 5.95 6.02
CA LYS A 349 -4.66 5.58 5.52
C LYS A 349 -4.48 5.86 4.03
N PHE A 350 -5.51 5.64 3.20
CA PHE A 350 -5.45 6.03 1.79
C PHE A 350 -5.42 7.54 1.58
N ASN A 351 -6.10 8.32 2.42
CA ASN A 351 -5.99 9.78 2.39
C ASN A 351 -4.59 10.24 2.79
N GLU A 352 -4.00 9.64 3.84
CA GLU A 352 -2.61 9.88 4.24
C GLU A 352 -1.63 9.58 3.08
N ILE A 353 -1.73 8.40 2.47
CA ILE A 353 -0.90 8.00 1.33
C ILE A 353 -1.05 8.99 0.16
N ARG A 354 -2.26 9.47 -0.09
CA ARG A 354 -2.52 10.47 -1.13
C ARG A 354 -1.82 11.79 -0.82
N GLU A 355 -1.84 12.25 0.43
CA GLU A 355 -1.10 13.46 0.83
C GLU A 355 0.42 13.25 0.71
N LEU A 356 0.93 12.11 1.18
CA LEU A 356 2.34 11.76 1.02
C LEU A 356 2.78 11.73 -0.46
N SER A 357 1.92 11.26 -1.36
CA SER A 357 2.22 11.20 -2.80
C SER A 357 2.46 12.57 -3.47
N LYS A 358 2.08 13.66 -2.81
CA LYS A 358 2.32 15.02 -3.29
C LYS A 358 3.75 15.49 -3.03
N HIS A 359 4.40 14.95 -2.00
CA HIS A 359 5.66 15.44 -1.46
C HIS A 359 6.78 14.41 -1.52
N TYR A 360 6.45 13.12 -1.68
CA TYR A 360 7.38 12.01 -1.63
C TYR A 360 7.22 11.09 -2.84
N ARG A 361 8.33 10.50 -3.27
CA ARG A 361 8.30 9.33 -4.14
C ARG A 361 7.91 8.12 -3.31
N LEU A 362 6.83 7.44 -3.68
CA LEU A 362 6.31 6.32 -2.91
C LEU A 362 6.81 4.99 -3.45
N VAL A 363 7.27 4.14 -2.55
CA VAL A 363 7.65 2.76 -2.82
C VAL A 363 6.78 1.84 -1.99
N PHE A 364 5.92 1.04 -2.64
CA PHE A 364 5.04 0.10 -1.97
C PHE A 364 5.68 -1.27 -1.89
N ILE A 365 5.68 -1.86 -0.69
CA ILE A 365 6.22 -3.20 -0.44
C ILE A 365 5.13 -4.08 0.17
N PRO A 366 4.30 -4.72 -0.67
CA PRO A 366 3.25 -5.61 -0.18
C PRO A 366 3.77 -7.00 0.15
N SER A 367 3.07 -7.68 1.09
CA SER A 367 3.18 -9.14 1.27
C SER A 367 2.73 -9.88 0.02
N HIS A 368 3.33 -11.04 -0.26
CA HIS A 368 3.04 -11.78 -1.50
C HIS A 368 2.46 -13.17 -1.24
N LYS A 369 1.14 -13.28 -1.27
CA LYS A 369 0.40 -14.53 -1.04
C LYS A 369 -0.38 -15.03 -2.27
N SER A 370 -0.74 -14.13 -3.20
CA SER A 370 -1.59 -14.45 -4.36
C SER A 370 -1.17 -13.67 -5.62
N HIS A 371 -1.54 -14.16 -6.79
CA HIS A 371 -1.49 -13.36 -8.03
C HIS A 371 -2.51 -12.20 -8.05
N VAL A 372 -3.36 -12.12 -7.05
CA VAL A 372 -4.35 -11.04 -6.92
C VAL A 372 -3.74 -9.82 -6.21
N ASP A 373 -2.64 -9.97 -5.48
CA ASP A 373 -2.03 -8.92 -4.63
C ASP A 373 -1.77 -7.63 -5.41
N TYR A 374 -1.03 -7.69 -6.52
CA TYR A 374 -0.71 -6.52 -7.33
C TYR A 374 -1.94 -5.89 -8.01
N LEU A 375 -3.01 -6.67 -8.23
CA LEU A 375 -4.28 -6.15 -8.76
C LEU A 375 -5.06 -5.40 -7.69
N VAL A 376 -5.09 -5.93 -6.46
CA VAL A 376 -5.78 -5.31 -5.32
C VAL A 376 -5.16 -3.96 -5.00
N LEU A 377 -3.84 -3.91 -4.81
CA LEU A 377 -3.16 -2.68 -4.41
C LEU A 377 -3.28 -1.60 -5.51
N SER A 378 -2.95 -1.94 -6.76
CA SER A 378 -3.09 -1.01 -7.88
C SER A 378 -4.53 -0.53 -8.07
N TYR A 379 -5.54 -1.40 -7.88
CA TYR A 379 -6.95 -1.04 -7.94
C TYR A 379 -7.33 -0.03 -6.85
N LEU A 380 -6.93 -0.29 -5.60
CA LEU A 380 -7.26 0.59 -4.48
C LEU A 380 -6.56 1.94 -4.59
N LEU A 381 -5.28 1.97 -4.92
CA LEU A 381 -4.55 3.22 -5.15
C LEU A 381 -5.23 4.05 -6.24
N PHE A 382 -5.57 3.43 -7.38
CA PHE A 382 -6.27 4.11 -8.45
C PHE A 382 -7.65 4.62 -8.01
N LYS A 383 -8.41 3.83 -7.27
CA LYS A 383 -9.74 4.20 -6.74
C LYS A 383 -9.67 5.40 -5.81
N HIS A 384 -8.64 5.47 -4.97
CA HIS A 384 -8.40 6.57 -4.03
C HIS A 384 -7.60 7.73 -4.63
N GLY A 385 -7.29 7.62 -5.93
CA GLY A 385 -6.68 8.66 -6.73
C GLY A 385 -5.21 8.88 -6.45
N VAL A 386 -4.54 7.86 -5.99
CA VAL A 386 -3.09 7.75 -6.04
C VAL A 386 -2.70 7.16 -7.39
N MET A 387 -1.59 7.64 -7.96
CA MET A 387 -1.04 7.08 -9.20
C MET A 387 -0.74 5.59 -8.99
N PRO A 388 -1.26 4.68 -9.84
CA PRO A 388 -0.87 3.27 -9.75
C PRO A 388 0.63 3.08 -9.99
N PRO A 389 1.28 2.18 -9.24
CA PRO A 389 2.72 2.01 -9.29
C PRO A 389 3.20 1.31 -10.56
N HIS A 390 4.49 1.49 -10.85
CA HIS A 390 5.22 0.58 -11.71
C HIS A 390 5.57 -0.67 -10.90
N ILE A 391 5.11 -1.84 -11.35
CA ILE A 391 5.17 -3.09 -10.59
C ILE A 391 6.32 -3.96 -11.09
N VAL A 392 7.21 -4.35 -10.19
CA VAL A 392 8.27 -5.33 -10.49
C VAL A 392 7.64 -6.72 -10.63
N ALA A 393 7.73 -7.32 -11.79
CA ALA A 393 7.16 -8.62 -12.09
C ALA A 393 8.21 -9.60 -12.63
N GLY A 394 8.06 -10.88 -12.33
CA GLY A 394 8.94 -11.90 -12.92
C GLY A 394 8.67 -12.13 -14.41
N ASP A 395 9.72 -12.36 -15.21
CA ASP A 395 9.65 -12.60 -16.66
C ASP A 395 8.76 -13.79 -17.04
N ASN A 396 8.50 -14.70 -16.09
CA ASN A 396 7.53 -15.80 -16.28
C ASN A 396 6.08 -15.34 -16.48
N LEU A 397 5.74 -14.10 -16.12
CA LEU A 397 4.41 -13.50 -16.36
C LEU A 397 4.33 -12.76 -17.71
N ASN A 398 5.47 -12.58 -18.40
CA ASN A 398 5.58 -11.89 -19.69
C ASN A 398 5.26 -12.82 -20.87
N PHE A 399 4.13 -13.51 -20.82
CA PHE A 399 3.74 -14.41 -21.90
C PHE A 399 2.47 -13.93 -22.62
N SER A 400 2.47 -14.05 -23.96
CA SER A 400 1.32 -13.82 -24.83
C SER A 400 0.50 -12.53 -24.51
N PHE A 401 -0.82 -12.63 -24.57
CA PHE A 401 -1.76 -11.52 -24.40
C PHE A 401 -1.73 -10.90 -22.98
N ILE A 402 -1.57 -11.74 -21.95
CA ILE A 402 -1.60 -11.28 -20.54
C ILE A 402 -0.39 -10.39 -20.24
N GLY A 403 0.81 -10.77 -20.67
CA GLY A 403 1.99 -9.92 -20.47
C GLY A 403 1.81 -8.53 -21.07
N GLY A 404 1.13 -8.43 -22.23
CA GLY A 404 0.80 -7.15 -22.86
C GLY A 404 -0.18 -6.29 -22.04
N ILE A 405 -1.16 -6.90 -21.37
CA ILE A 405 -2.10 -6.22 -20.48
C ILE A 405 -1.38 -5.74 -19.22
N LEU A 406 -0.64 -6.63 -18.57
CA LEU A 406 0.11 -6.29 -17.35
C LEU A 406 1.11 -5.17 -17.59
N ARG A 407 1.82 -5.19 -18.74
CA ARG A 407 2.76 -4.15 -19.15
C ARG A 407 2.08 -2.78 -19.29
N ARG A 408 0.88 -2.74 -19.86
CA ARG A 408 0.09 -1.51 -19.95
C ARG A 408 -0.54 -1.12 -18.61
N GLY A 409 -0.69 -2.08 -17.71
CA GLY A 409 -1.10 -1.85 -16.32
C GLY A 409 0.01 -1.35 -15.38
N GLY A 410 1.25 -1.21 -15.87
CA GLY A 410 2.37 -0.74 -15.08
C GLY A 410 3.45 -1.78 -14.80
N ALA A 411 3.21 -3.07 -15.08
CA ALA A 411 4.21 -4.10 -14.82
C ALA A 411 5.44 -3.96 -15.73
N PHE A 412 6.63 -4.06 -15.14
CA PHE A 412 7.89 -4.27 -15.86
C PHE A 412 8.53 -5.59 -15.42
N PHE A 413 9.18 -6.26 -16.36
CA PHE A 413 9.55 -7.65 -16.19
C PHE A 413 11.04 -7.82 -15.96
N ILE A 414 11.39 -8.57 -14.92
CA ILE A 414 12.78 -8.87 -14.57
C ILE A 414 13.03 -10.38 -14.55
N LYS A 415 14.26 -10.77 -14.86
CA LYS A 415 14.74 -12.15 -14.67
C LYS A 415 14.78 -12.49 -13.17
N ARG A 416 14.59 -13.76 -12.82
CA ARG A 416 14.66 -14.22 -11.42
C ARG A 416 16.05 -14.07 -10.80
N SER A 417 17.08 -14.19 -11.61
CA SER A 417 18.48 -13.96 -11.22
C SER A 417 19.18 -13.37 -12.41
N PHE A 418 19.98 -12.37 -12.17
CA PHE A 418 20.85 -11.71 -13.13
C PHE A 418 22.27 -11.55 -12.58
N LYS A 419 22.63 -12.39 -11.59
CA LYS A 419 23.97 -12.43 -11.03
C LYS A 419 24.99 -12.76 -12.14
N GLY A 420 25.97 -11.87 -12.34
CA GLY A 420 26.95 -11.98 -13.42
C GLY A 420 26.53 -11.33 -14.75
N GLU A 421 25.28 -10.90 -14.94
CA GLU A 421 24.82 -10.19 -16.13
C GLU A 421 24.91 -8.66 -15.91
N GLN A 422 26.09 -8.07 -16.04
CA GLN A 422 26.38 -6.66 -15.73
C GLN A 422 25.49 -5.70 -16.54
N LEU A 423 25.41 -5.87 -17.86
CA LEU A 423 24.60 -5.01 -18.74
C LEU A 423 23.10 -5.08 -18.38
N TYR A 424 22.61 -6.29 -18.10
CA TYR A 424 21.21 -6.46 -17.70
C TYR A 424 20.90 -5.74 -16.37
N SER A 425 21.79 -5.90 -15.39
CA SER A 425 21.69 -5.24 -14.08
C SER A 425 21.70 -3.72 -14.23
N ALA A 426 22.62 -3.17 -15.03
CA ALA A 426 22.69 -1.74 -15.33
C ALA A 426 21.40 -1.22 -15.97
N CYS A 427 20.88 -1.93 -16.99
CA CYS A 427 19.62 -1.56 -17.65
C CYS A 427 18.45 -1.46 -16.66
N ILE A 428 18.29 -2.46 -15.78
CA ILE A 428 17.17 -2.47 -14.81
C ILE A 428 17.34 -1.37 -13.76
N ARG A 429 18.54 -1.18 -13.22
CA ARG A 429 18.84 -0.14 -12.24
C ARG A 429 18.55 1.27 -12.80
N HIS A 430 19.06 1.58 -13.99
CA HIS A 430 18.80 2.88 -14.63
C HIS A 430 17.32 3.06 -15.01
N TYR A 431 16.62 1.97 -15.32
CA TYR A 431 15.18 2.04 -15.55
C TYR A 431 14.42 2.37 -14.26
N ILE A 432 14.74 1.73 -13.13
CA ILE A 432 14.14 2.03 -11.83
C ILE A 432 14.47 3.48 -11.42
N ALA A 433 15.73 3.90 -11.53
CA ALA A 433 16.13 5.28 -11.24
C ALA A 433 15.34 6.29 -12.10
N LYS A 434 15.16 6.00 -13.39
CA LYS A 434 14.42 6.89 -14.29
C LYS A 434 12.95 7.01 -13.94
N ILE A 435 12.24 5.91 -13.67
CA ILE A 435 10.82 5.97 -13.29
C ILE A 435 10.63 6.68 -11.94
N MET A 436 11.55 6.49 -10.98
CA MET A 436 11.52 7.20 -9.71
C MET A 436 11.81 8.70 -9.89
N HIS A 437 12.79 9.06 -10.73
CA HIS A 437 13.08 10.44 -11.05
C HIS A 437 11.86 11.17 -11.68
N GLU A 438 11.12 10.50 -12.53
CA GLU A 438 9.87 11.01 -13.13
C GLU A 438 8.70 11.09 -12.12
N GLY A 439 8.89 10.68 -10.87
CA GLY A 439 7.90 10.72 -9.81
C GLY A 439 6.87 9.58 -9.83
N TYR A 440 7.11 8.51 -10.61
CA TYR A 440 6.21 7.36 -10.59
C TYR A 440 6.40 6.52 -9.31
N PRO A 441 5.30 6.10 -8.65
CA PRO A 441 5.40 5.12 -7.57
C PRO A 441 5.92 3.78 -8.09
N VAL A 442 6.65 3.07 -7.23
CA VAL A 442 7.17 1.73 -7.52
C VAL A 442 6.55 0.72 -6.56
N GLU A 443 6.20 -0.46 -7.04
CA GLU A 443 5.74 -1.60 -6.24
C GLU A 443 6.64 -2.79 -6.49
N PHE A 444 7.14 -3.40 -5.44
CA PHE A 444 7.85 -4.67 -5.55
C PHE A 444 7.60 -5.55 -4.34
N PHE A 445 7.69 -6.86 -4.57
CA PHE A 445 7.55 -7.86 -3.51
C PHE A 445 8.95 -8.23 -3.00
N ILE A 446 9.28 -7.77 -1.81
CA ILE A 446 10.58 -8.00 -1.20
C ILE A 446 10.89 -9.49 -1.00
N GLU A 447 9.85 -10.30 -0.89
CA GLU A 447 9.93 -11.77 -0.79
C GLU A 447 10.47 -12.43 -2.09
N GLY A 448 10.40 -11.74 -3.23
CA GLY A 448 10.82 -12.24 -4.54
C GLY A 448 10.03 -13.45 -5.06
N GLY A 449 8.96 -13.85 -4.36
CA GLY A 449 8.06 -14.93 -4.74
C GLY A 449 6.87 -15.03 -3.79
N ARG A 450 5.82 -15.75 -4.21
CA ARG A 450 4.64 -15.94 -3.36
C ARG A 450 4.89 -16.97 -2.27
N SER A 451 4.42 -16.69 -1.08
CA SER A 451 4.35 -17.69 -0.01
C SER A 451 3.43 -18.84 -0.38
N ARG A 452 3.87 -20.06 -0.15
CA ARG A 452 3.09 -21.30 -0.34
C ARG A 452 2.59 -21.87 0.97
N ILE A 453 3.14 -21.38 2.07
CA ILE A 453 2.83 -21.88 3.42
C ILE A 453 2.10 -20.84 4.28
N GLY A 454 1.79 -19.67 3.74
CA GLY A 454 1.08 -18.59 4.43
C GLY A 454 1.96 -17.60 5.19
N GLN A 455 3.16 -17.98 5.60
CA GLN A 455 4.14 -17.12 6.25
C GLN A 455 4.77 -16.16 5.24
N VAL A 456 5.24 -15.01 5.71
CA VAL A 456 6.05 -14.07 4.90
C VAL A 456 7.44 -14.68 4.71
N LEU A 457 7.97 -14.62 3.48
CA LEU A 457 9.26 -15.25 3.14
C LEU A 457 10.43 -14.32 3.49
N GLN A 458 11.64 -14.89 3.54
CA GLN A 458 12.87 -14.12 3.72
C GLN A 458 13.06 -13.04 2.64
N PRO A 459 13.58 -11.85 3.00
CA PRO A 459 13.71 -10.74 2.07
C PRO A 459 14.76 -11.00 0.98
N LYS A 460 14.54 -10.41 -0.20
CA LYS A 460 15.47 -10.35 -1.33
C LYS A 460 15.96 -8.92 -1.52
N PHE A 461 17.22 -8.67 -1.28
CA PHE A 461 17.78 -7.33 -1.20
C PHE A 461 17.97 -6.62 -2.55
N GLY A 462 18.03 -7.37 -3.68
CA GLY A 462 18.46 -6.83 -4.97
C GLY A 462 17.70 -5.60 -5.47
N ILE A 463 16.37 -5.63 -5.45
CA ILE A 463 15.53 -4.48 -5.88
C ILE A 463 15.59 -3.36 -4.86
N LEU A 464 15.59 -3.67 -3.56
CA LEU A 464 15.70 -2.67 -2.51
C LEU A 464 16.99 -1.86 -2.65
N ARG A 465 18.15 -2.54 -2.88
CA ARG A 465 19.43 -1.87 -3.15
C ARG A 465 19.37 -0.96 -4.38
N MET A 466 18.72 -1.38 -5.47
CA MET A 466 18.55 -0.53 -6.66
C MET A 466 17.70 0.71 -6.38
N ILE A 467 16.68 0.60 -5.53
CA ILE A 467 15.84 1.73 -5.10
C ILE A 467 16.62 2.71 -4.24
N VAL A 468 17.43 2.20 -3.30
CA VAL A 468 18.30 3.03 -2.47
C VAL A 468 19.32 3.80 -3.35
N GLN A 469 19.97 3.11 -4.27
CA GLN A 469 20.92 3.74 -5.23
C GLN A 469 20.22 4.81 -6.10
N ALA A 470 18.98 4.56 -6.53
CA ALA A 470 18.19 5.54 -7.27
C ALA A 470 17.85 6.78 -6.43
N ALA A 471 17.53 6.59 -5.15
CA ALA A 471 17.24 7.68 -4.23
C ALA A 471 18.48 8.52 -3.90
N GLN A 472 19.65 7.89 -3.74
CA GLN A 472 20.93 8.58 -3.54
C GLN A 472 21.37 9.37 -4.77
N ALA A 473 21.09 8.87 -5.97
CA ALA A 473 21.43 9.57 -7.21
C ALA A 473 20.57 10.81 -7.50
N ASP A 474 19.43 10.96 -6.83
CA ASP A 474 18.48 12.05 -7.07
C ASP A 474 17.76 12.49 -5.79
N HIS A 475 18.26 13.57 -5.20
CA HIS A 475 17.71 14.19 -3.99
C HIS A 475 16.57 15.19 -4.25
N SER A 476 16.11 15.35 -5.49
CA SER A 476 15.07 16.35 -5.83
C SER A 476 13.74 16.14 -5.10
N MET A 477 13.46 14.90 -4.71
CA MET A 477 12.26 14.55 -3.96
C MET A 477 12.55 13.34 -3.05
N PRO A 478 12.27 13.41 -1.73
CA PRO A 478 12.55 12.31 -0.81
C PRO A 478 11.69 11.07 -1.09
N VAL A 479 12.16 9.92 -0.62
CA VAL A 479 11.50 8.63 -0.83
C VAL A 479 10.89 8.14 0.47
N LYS A 480 9.61 7.72 0.41
CA LYS A 480 8.96 6.97 1.49
C LYS A 480 8.61 5.57 1.07
N ILE A 481 9.02 4.61 1.89
CA ILE A 481 8.67 3.19 1.74
C ILE A 481 7.41 2.92 2.55
N ILE A 482 6.43 2.28 1.91
CA ILE A 482 5.13 1.95 2.50
C ILE A 482 4.97 0.42 2.55
N PRO A 483 5.27 -0.21 3.70
CA PRO A 483 5.01 -1.63 3.87
C PRO A 483 3.50 -1.86 3.92
N CYS A 484 3.00 -2.90 3.24
CA CYS A 484 1.59 -3.23 3.29
C CYS A 484 1.35 -4.74 3.37
N ALA A 485 0.30 -5.12 4.07
CA ALA A 485 -0.12 -6.50 4.19
C ALA A 485 -1.43 -6.72 3.45
N ILE A 486 -1.49 -7.80 2.67
CA ILE A 486 -2.71 -8.25 2.00
C ILE A 486 -3.04 -9.61 2.59
N THR A 487 -4.17 -9.70 3.27
CA THR A 487 -4.63 -10.90 3.95
C THR A 487 -5.95 -11.38 3.37
N TYR A 488 -6.10 -12.68 3.24
CA TYR A 488 -7.25 -13.33 2.61
C TYR A 488 -7.95 -14.26 3.61
N GLU A 489 -9.27 -14.24 3.61
CA GLU A 489 -10.02 -15.34 4.24
C GLU A 489 -9.72 -16.66 3.52
N LYS A 490 -9.65 -16.62 2.18
CA LYS A 490 -9.23 -17.74 1.36
C LYS A 490 -8.51 -17.26 0.11
N VAL A 491 -7.37 -17.88 -0.23
CA VAL A 491 -6.63 -17.60 -1.47
C VAL A 491 -7.18 -18.44 -2.62
N ILE A 492 -7.13 -17.88 -3.82
CA ILE A 492 -7.62 -18.57 -5.04
C ILE A 492 -6.73 -19.78 -5.37
N GLU A 493 -5.45 -19.69 -5.05
CA GLU A 493 -4.42 -20.67 -5.39
C GLU A 493 -4.24 -21.79 -4.37
N ASP A 494 -5.06 -21.91 -3.31
CA ASP A 494 -4.89 -22.86 -2.22
C ASP A 494 -4.70 -24.31 -2.70
N MET A 495 -5.49 -24.75 -3.66
CA MET A 495 -5.37 -26.09 -4.25
C MET A 495 -4.07 -26.31 -5.04
N ALA A 496 -3.56 -25.23 -5.68
CA ALA A 496 -2.29 -25.30 -6.41
C ALA A 496 -1.12 -25.35 -5.41
N TYR A 497 -1.17 -24.53 -4.37
CA TYR A 497 -0.16 -24.51 -3.31
C TYR A 497 -0.06 -25.85 -2.59
N LYS A 498 -1.21 -26.45 -2.28
CA LYS A 498 -1.26 -27.80 -1.72
C LYS A 498 -0.53 -28.80 -2.61
N LYS A 499 -0.83 -28.84 -3.92
CA LYS A 499 -0.17 -29.76 -4.85
C LYS A 499 1.35 -29.56 -4.91
N GLU A 500 1.80 -28.31 -4.89
CA GLU A 500 3.24 -27.98 -4.87
C GLU A 500 3.89 -28.44 -3.56
N GLN A 501 3.23 -28.25 -2.41
CA GLN A 501 3.70 -28.76 -1.11
C GLN A 501 3.70 -30.28 -1.06
N ASP A 502 2.72 -30.92 -1.67
CA ASP A 502 2.64 -32.38 -1.84
C ASP A 502 3.72 -32.97 -2.76
N GLY A 503 4.61 -32.14 -3.31
CA GLY A 503 5.73 -32.58 -4.15
C GLY A 503 5.48 -32.56 -5.64
N ALA A 504 4.32 -32.11 -6.12
CA ALA A 504 4.10 -31.94 -7.54
C ALA A 504 5.10 -30.94 -8.15
N THR A 505 5.53 -31.20 -9.36
CA THR A 505 6.39 -30.28 -10.10
C THR A 505 5.65 -28.97 -10.32
N LYS A 506 6.34 -27.85 -10.08
CA LYS A 506 5.83 -26.50 -10.30
C LYS A 506 5.34 -26.37 -11.74
N GLN A 507 4.02 -26.37 -11.93
CA GLN A 507 3.43 -26.14 -13.25
C GLN A 507 3.72 -24.68 -13.65
N LYS A 508 3.97 -24.45 -14.95
CA LYS A 508 4.00 -23.08 -15.48
C LYS A 508 2.67 -22.42 -15.17
N GLU A 509 2.74 -21.44 -14.28
CA GLU A 509 1.59 -20.69 -13.80
C GLU A 509 0.94 -19.96 -14.98
N ASN A 510 -0.25 -20.45 -15.36
CA ASN A 510 -1.07 -19.81 -16.37
C ASN A 510 -2.25 -19.13 -15.68
N ILE A 511 -2.17 -17.81 -15.51
CA ILE A 511 -3.31 -16.97 -15.05
C ILE A 511 -4.55 -17.23 -15.93
N THR A 512 -4.37 -17.57 -17.19
CA THR A 512 -5.46 -18.00 -18.10
C THR A 512 -6.19 -19.25 -17.62
N ASN A 513 -5.50 -20.20 -17.00
CA ASN A 513 -6.15 -21.39 -16.44
C ASN A 513 -6.91 -21.08 -15.16
N LEU A 514 -6.42 -20.10 -14.39
CA LEU A 514 -7.10 -19.57 -13.20
C LEU A 514 -8.43 -18.89 -13.60
N ILE A 515 -8.42 -18.05 -14.63
CA ILE A 515 -9.62 -17.33 -15.13
C ILE A 515 -10.60 -18.26 -15.84
N ARG A 516 -10.12 -19.32 -16.49
CA ARG A 516 -10.96 -20.30 -17.22
C ARG A 516 -11.77 -21.24 -16.34
N THR A 517 -11.44 -21.38 -15.06
CA THR A 517 -12.18 -22.29 -14.20
C THR A 517 -13.49 -21.63 -13.75
N THR A 518 -14.60 -22.00 -14.40
CA THR A 518 -15.98 -21.67 -13.98
C THR A 518 -16.27 -21.95 -12.50
N ARG A 519 -15.46 -22.79 -11.86
CA ARG A 519 -15.48 -23.01 -10.39
C ARG A 519 -15.18 -21.76 -9.57
N LEU A 520 -14.34 -20.82 -10.08
CA LEU A 520 -14.01 -19.57 -9.40
C LEU A 520 -15.24 -18.67 -9.20
N LEU A 521 -16.17 -18.67 -10.17
CA LEU A 521 -17.39 -17.88 -10.12
C LEU A 521 -18.48 -18.45 -9.18
N ILE A 522 -18.33 -19.71 -8.76
CA ILE A 522 -19.32 -20.43 -7.92
C ILE A 522 -18.84 -20.46 -6.46
N SER A 523 -17.52 -20.41 -6.23
CA SER A 523 -16.94 -20.43 -4.89
C SER A 523 -16.81 -19.00 -4.35
N ARG A 524 -17.21 -18.78 -3.10
CA ARG A 524 -16.92 -17.55 -2.38
C ARG A 524 -15.61 -17.71 -1.60
N TYR A 525 -14.74 -16.71 -1.69
CA TYR A 525 -13.41 -16.75 -1.08
C TYR A 525 -13.31 -15.86 0.18
N GLY A 526 -14.46 -15.41 0.72
CA GLY A 526 -14.46 -14.52 1.87
C GLY A 526 -14.00 -13.10 1.52
N GLN A 527 -13.46 -12.36 2.45
CA GLN A 527 -13.04 -10.97 2.30
C GLN A 527 -11.52 -10.87 2.11
N ILE A 528 -11.08 -9.80 1.44
CA ILE A 528 -9.67 -9.42 1.36
C ILE A 528 -9.46 -8.21 2.25
N TYR A 529 -8.41 -8.24 3.06
CA TYR A 529 -8.03 -7.15 3.97
C TYR A 529 -6.71 -6.54 3.48
N VAL A 530 -6.69 -5.22 3.36
CA VAL A 530 -5.49 -4.46 2.96
C VAL A 530 -5.16 -3.47 4.06
N SER A 531 -3.99 -3.63 4.63
CA SER A 531 -3.51 -2.80 5.74
C SER A 531 -2.13 -2.24 5.39
N PHE A 532 -1.84 -1.04 5.89
CA PHE A 532 -0.57 -0.37 5.70
C PHE A 532 0.10 -0.18 7.06
N ALA A 533 1.38 -0.49 7.12
CA ALA A 533 2.21 -0.06 8.23
C ALA A 533 2.60 1.42 8.06
N ASP A 534 3.16 2.01 9.10
CA ASP A 534 3.60 3.40 9.04
C ASP A 534 4.73 3.56 8.01
N PRO A 535 4.65 4.63 7.19
CA PRO A 535 5.64 4.89 6.15
C PRO A 535 7.03 5.14 6.73
N ILE A 536 8.06 4.57 6.12
CA ILE A 536 9.46 4.75 6.50
C ILE A 536 10.08 5.81 5.58
N ASP A 537 10.71 6.82 6.15
CA ASP A 537 11.56 7.72 5.39
C ASP A 537 12.89 7.03 5.10
N LEU A 538 13.24 6.92 3.80
CA LEU A 538 14.42 6.18 3.39
C LEU A 538 15.71 6.81 3.90
N ASN A 539 15.78 8.13 3.92
CA ASN A 539 16.97 8.85 4.37
C ASN A 539 17.17 8.71 5.88
N GLU A 540 16.07 8.80 6.65
CA GLU A 540 16.11 8.61 8.10
C GLU A 540 16.51 7.17 8.45
N ALA A 541 15.92 6.17 7.79
CA ALA A 541 16.19 4.75 8.05
C ALA A 541 17.65 4.36 7.75
N LEU A 542 18.27 4.98 6.74
CA LEU A 542 19.65 4.72 6.37
C LEU A 542 20.65 5.69 7.01
N HIS A 543 20.18 6.61 7.87
CA HIS A 543 20.98 7.68 8.48
C HIS A 543 21.74 8.52 7.44
N ILE A 544 21.11 8.78 6.28
CA ILE A 544 21.64 9.67 5.26
C ILE A 544 21.11 11.07 5.52
N LEU A 545 21.83 11.85 6.35
CA LEU A 545 21.45 13.21 6.69
C LEU A 545 22.18 14.21 5.77
N PRO A 546 21.58 15.36 5.44
CA PRO A 546 22.14 16.33 4.47
C PRO A 546 23.54 16.85 4.84
N ASP A 547 23.89 16.85 6.14
CA ASP A 547 25.14 17.43 6.68
C ASP A 547 26.14 16.38 7.15
N GLN A 548 25.91 15.10 6.88
CA GLN A 548 26.82 14.01 7.27
C GLN A 548 27.45 13.37 6.01
N PRO A 549 28.69 12.88 6.13
CA PRO A 549 29.30 12.12 5.04
C PRO A 549 28.48 10.87 4.77
N GLU A 550 28.36 10.50 3.51
CA GLU A 550 27.70 9.24 3.13
C GLU A 550 28.37 8.06 3.82
N PRO A 551 27.57 7.08 4.32
CA PRO A 551 28.13 5.88 4.95
C PRO A 551 29.00 5.10 3.96
N ALA A 552 30.00 4.38 4.48
CA ALA A 552 30.83 3.49 3.66
C ALA A 552 29.96 2.43 2.97
N GLU A 553 30.38 1.93 1.80
CA GLU A 553 29.58 1.00 0.99
C GLU A 553 29.20 -0.27 1.78
N ASP A 554 30.10 -0.82 2.58
CA ASP A 554 29.84 -2.00 3.41
C ASP A 554 28.81 -1.69 4.53
N GLU A 555 28.91 -0.51 5.17
CA GLU A 555 27.97 -0.06 6.18
C GLU A 555 26.58 0.19 5.59
N LEU A 556 26.51 0.76 4.39
CA LEU A 556 25.25 0.96 3.68
C LEU A 556 24.59 -0.38 3.33
N VAL A 557 25.37 -1.37 2.93
CA VAL A 557 24.84 -2.72 2.65
C VAL A 557 24.22 -3.35 3.90
N GLU A 558 24.88 -3.24 5.06
CA GLU A 558 24.37 -3.75 6.33
C GLU A 558 23.07 -3.02 6.73
N LYS A 559 23.04 -1.69 6.66
CA LYS A 559 21.82 -0.90 6.95
C LYS A 559 20.65 -1.24 6.04
N ILE A 560 20.90 -1.52 4.75
CA ILE A 560 19.84 -1.94 3.80
C ILE A 560 19.33 -3.33 4.19
N ASP A 561 20.19 -4.23 4.59
CA ASP A 561 19.82 -5.58 5.01
C ASP A 561 19.00 -5.52 6.31
N ASP A 562 19.38 -4.69 7.28
CA ASP A 562 18.62 -4.46 8.51
C ASP A 562 17.24 -3.83 8.23
N MET A 563 17.20 -2.81 7.38
CA MET A 563 15.95 -2.21 6.93
C MET A 563 15.04 -3.24 6.24
N ALA A 564 15.59 -4.17 5.47
CA ALA A 564 14.80 -5.21 4.83
C ALA A 564 14.11 -6.13 5.85
N PHE A 565 14.77 -6.47 6.95
CA PHE A 565 14.14 -7.25 8.03
C PHE A 565 13.10 -6.44 8.81
N ASP A 566 13.37 -5.15 9.11
CA ASP A 566 12.37 -4.25 9.71
C ASP A 566 11.12 -4.13 8.81
N LEU A 567 11.30 -4.01 7.51
CA LEU A 567 10.19 -4.00 6.54
C LEU A 567 9.35 -5.29 6.61
N MET A 568 9.99 -6.46 6.72
CA MET A 568 9.29 -7.75 6.87
C MET A 568 8.50 -7.81 8.17
N GLU A 569 9.08 -7.34 9.27
CA GLU A 569 8.40 -7.28 10.57
C GLU A 569 7.19 -6.35 10.53
N ARG A 570 7.31 -5.16 9.94
CA ARG A 570 6.19 -4.22 9.75
C ARG A 570 5.08 -4.80 8.88
N ILE A 571 5.42 -5.53 7.82
CA ILE A 571 4.45 -6.25 6.98
C ILE A 571 3.72 -7.32 7.80
N ASN A 572 4.44 -8.07 8.63
CA ASN A 572 3.86 -9.06 9.52
C ASN A 572 2.91 -8.42 10.53
N ARG A 573 3.34 -7.36 11.23
CA ARG A 573 2.52 -6.62 12.20
C ARG A 573 1.28 -5.97 11.59
N ALA A 574 1.36 -5.54 10.33
CA ALA A 574 0.22 -5.03 9.57
C ALA A 574 -0.72 -6.13 9.06
N SER A 575 -0.35 -7.41 9.16
CA SER A 575 -1.20 -8.51 8.69
C SER A 575 -2.43 -8.67 9.58
N THR A 576 -3.61 -8.57 8.97
CA THR A 576 -4.90 -8.68 9.67
C THR A 576 -5.18 -10.14 10.02
N ILE A 577 -5.42 -10.42 11.30
CA ILE A 577 -5.85 -11.75 11.76
C ILE A 577 -7.32 -11.95 11.41
N THR A 578 -7.58 -13.01 10.64
CA THR A 578 -8.93 -13.36 10.18
C THR A 578 -9.54 -14.46 11.02
N THR A 579 -10.87 -14.61 10.99
CA THR A 579 -11.54 -15.74 11.61
C THR A 579 -11.08 -17.07 11.02
N SER A 580 -10.79 -17.11 9.71
CA SER A 580 -10.23 -18.28 9.03
C SER A 580 -8.85 -18.67 9.58
N SER A 581 -7.97 -17.71 9.88
CA SER A 581 -6.65 -18.01 10.45
C SER A 581 -6.74 -18.52 11.89
N LEU A 582 -7.59 -17.91 12.72
CA LEU A 582 -7.85 -18.38 14.09
C LEU A 582 -8.45 -19.80 14.12
N LEU A 583 -9.49 -19.98 13.32
CA LEU A 583 -10.16 -21.29 13.22
C LEU A 583 -9.20 -22.36 12.69
N SER A 584 -8.37 -22.04 11.72
CA SER A 584 -7.35 -22.97 11.19
C SER A 584 -6.31 -23.35 12.26
N CYS A 585 -5.95 -22.41 13.13
CA CYS A 585 -5.07 -22.68 14.26
C CYS A 585 -5.74 -23.64 15.25
N ALA A 586 -7.01 -23.41 15.61
CA ALA A 586 -7.74 -24.25 16.52
C ALA A 586 -7.98 -25.68 15.95
N LEU A 587 -8.38 -25.76 14.69
CA LEU A 587 -8.61 -27.06 14.01
C LEU A 587 -7.35 -27.92 13.89
N LEU A 588 -6.17 -27.31 13.83
CA LEU A 588 -4.89 -28.04 13.76
C LEU A 588 -4.18 -28.16 15.12
N ASN A 589 -4.78 -27.64 16.17
CA ASN A 589 -4.25 -27.75 17.53
C ASN A 589 -4.39 -29.18 18.09
N ASP A 590 -5.40 -29.91 17.63
CA ASP A 590 -5.61 -31.32 17.98
C ASP A 590 -5.25 -32.24 16.79
N THR A 591 -4.73 -33.41 17.12
CA THR A 591 -4.43 -34.48 16.16
C THR A 591 -5.68 -35.28 15.79
N ALA A 592 -6.76 -35.24 16.60
CA ALA A 592 -8.02 -35.92 16.34
C ALA A 592 -8.61 -35.47 14.99
N GLN A 593 -9.18 -36.45 14.27
CA GLN A 593 -9.90 -36.19 13.03
C GLN A 593 -11.26 -35.55 13.28
N MET A 594 -11.89 -35.88 14.41
CA MET A 594 -13.19 -35.35 14.85
C MET A 594 -13.04 -34.53 16.11
N GLN A 595 -13.54 -33.31 16.11
CA GLN A 595 -13.47 -32.36 17.21
C GLN A 595 -14.85 -31.79 17.52
N GLN A 596 -15.13 -31.45 18.77
CA GLN A 596 -16.36 -30.75 19.15
C GLN A 596 -16.22 -29.26 18.89
N CYS A 597 -17.30 -28.62 18.45
CA CYS A 597 -17.28 -27.17 18.16
C CYS A 597 -16.95 -26.34 19.41
N ARG A 598 -17.38 -26.81 20.59
CA ARG A 598 -17.07 -26.18 21.87
C ARG A 598 -15.57 -26.13 22.13
N ASP A 599 -14.86 -27.23 21.95
CA ASP A 599 -13.41 -27.32 22.19
C ASP A 599 -12.65 -26.41 21.21
N ILE A 600 -13.10 -26.33 19.96
CA ILE A 600 -12.57 -25.42 18.97
C ILE A 600 -12.75 -23.95 19.41
N LEU A 601 -13.93 -23.59 19.94
CA LEU A 601 -14.22 -22.25 20.44
C LEU A 601 -13.35 -21.87 21.63
N GLU A 602 -13.05 -22.80 22.53
CA GLU A 602 -12.12 -22.57 23.64
C GLU A 602 -10.72 -22.21 23.13
N VAL A 603 -10.19 -22.97 22.18
CA VAL A 603 -8.88 -22.68 21.57
C VAL A 603 -8.90 -21.36 20.80
N VAL A 604 -9.94 -21.06 20.02
CA VAL A 604 -10.09 -19.79 19.30
C VAL A 604 -10.09 -18.61 20.28
N SER A 605 -10.87 -18.71 21.36
CA SER A 605 -10.97 -17.69 22.41
C SER A 605 -9.62 -17.47 23.10
N PHE A 606 -8.93 -18.55 23.46
CA PHE A 606 -7.60 -18.49 24.05
C PHE A 606 -6.58 -17.79 23.13
N ILE A 607 -6.46 -18.24 21.90
CA ILE A 607 -5.53 -17.65 20.92
C ILE A 607 -5.87 -16.17 20.67
N LEU A 608 -7.15 -15.84 20.51
CA LEU A 608 -7.57 -14.46 20.31
C LEU A 608 -7.22 -13.56 21.51
N SER A 609 -7.37 -14.06 22.73
CA SER A 609 -6.99 -13.31 23.95
C SER A 609 -5.50 -12.95 23.97
N LEU A 610 -4.64 -13.86 23.54
CA LEU A 610 -3.19 -13.61 23.39
C LEU A 610 -2.89 -12.55 22.31
N LEU A 611 -3.56 -12.65 21.18
CA LEU A 611 -3.38 -11.72 20.06
C LEU A 611 -3.80 -10.28 20.40
N ILE A 612 -4.87 -10.14 21.22
CA ILE A 612 -5.32 -8.83 21.72
C ILE A 612 -4.27 -8.20 22.62
N GLU A 613 -3.69 -8.97 23.53
CA GLU A 613 -2.60 -8.47 24.40
C GLU A 613 -1.35 -8.06 23.62
N ARG A 614 -1.14 -8.67 22.46
CA ARG A 614 -0.08 -8.35 21.51
C ARG A 614 -0.42 -7.18 20.59
N ASN A 615 -1.59 -6.55 20.74
CA ASN A 615 -2.12 -5.51 19.85
C ASN A 615 -2.14 -5.95 18.38
N ALA A 616 -2.41 -7.23 18.10
CA ALA A 616 -2.52 -7.73 16.75
C ALA A 616 -3.73 -7.11 16.03
N LEU A 617 -3.55 -6.78 14.76
CA LEU A 617 -4.63 -6.25 13.94
C LEU A 617 -5.64 -7.36 13.62
N ILE A 618 -6.87 -7.22 14.08
CA ILE A 618 -7.96 -8.20 13.89
C ILE A 618 -9.05 -7.66 12.97
N THR A 619 -9.81 -8.56 12.34
CA THR A 619 -10.92 -8.17 11.47
C THR A 619 -12.04 -7.45 12.23
N PRO A 620 -12.86 -6.60 11.56
CA PRO A 620 -14.01 -5.94 12.20
C PRO A 620 -15.01 -6.91 12.82
N VAL A 621 -15.16 -8.09 12.25
CA VAL A 621 -16.02 -9.13 12.80
C VAL A 621 -15.54 -9.59 14.17
N LEU A 622 -14.23 -9.79 14.32
CA LEU A 622 -13.60 -10.13 15.59
C LEU A 622 -13.59 -8.95 16.57
N GLN A 623 -13.40 -7.72 16.08
CA GLN A 623 -13.52 -6.50 16.89
C GLN A 623 -14.94 -6.37 17.49
N ASN A 624 -15.98 -6.62 16.68
CA ASN A 624 -17.36 -6.58 17.13
C ASN A 624 -17.66 -7.67 18.17
N ALA A 625 -17.15 -8.89 17.98
CA ALA A 625 -17.29 -9.96 18.97
C ALA A 625 -16.60 -9.59 20.30
N LEU A 626 -15.40 -9.01 20.24
CA LEU A 626 -14.69 -8.51 21.42
C LEU A 626 -15.45 -7.38 22.12
N ALA A 627 -16.01 -6.42 21.37
CA ALA A 627 -16.81 -5.35 21.94
C ALA A 627 -18.07 -5.88 22.62
N ALA A 628 -18.75 -6.86 22.03
CA ALA A 628 -19.92 -7.50 22.61
C ALA A 628 -19.58 -8.22 23.93
N SER A 629 -18.43 -8.91 24.02
CA SER A 629 -17.98 -9.56 25.27
C SER A 629 -17.71 -8.57 26.39
N ARG A 630 -17.14 -7.38 26.07
CA ARG A 630 -16.88 -6.32 27.05
C ARG A 630 -18.18 -5.67 27.57
N VAL A 631 -19.18 -5.49 26.71
CA VAL A 631 -20.51 -4.97 27.12
C VAL A 631 -21.22 -5.95 28.06
N ALA A 632 -21.10 -7.26 27.84
CA ALA A 632 -21.66 -8.27 28.72
C ALA A 632 -21.08 -8.20 30.14
N LEU A 633 -19.78 -7.91 30.29
CA LEU A 633 -19.14 -7.70 31.61
C LEU A 633 -19.75 -6.53 32.39
N LEU A 634 -20.13 -5.45 31.68
CA LEU A 634 -20.72 -4.25 32.29
C LEU A 634 -22.19 -4.47 32.71
N GLN A 635 -22.83 -5.53 32.24
CA GLN A 635 -24.24 -5.83 32.51
C GLN A 635 -24.44 -6.94 33.56
N LEU A 636 -23.37 -7.57 34.07
CA LEU A 636 -23.49 -8.54 35.15
C LEU A 636 -23.93 -7.85 36.44
N PRO A 637 -25.04 -8.30 37.11
CA PRO A 637 -25.44 -7.73 38.38
C PRO A 637 -24.34 -8.01 39.43
N SER A 638 -23.87 -6.94 40.08
CA SER A 638 -23.00 -7.11 41.23
C SER A 638 -23.73 -7.92 42.31
N GLU A 639 -23.18 -9.05 42.74
CA GLU A 639 -23.71 -9.85 43.85
C GLU A 639 -23.72 -9.11 45.19
N SER A 640 -23.19 -7.91 45.27
CA SER A 640 -23.28 -7.02 46.41
C SER A 640 -24.04 -5.76 46.00
N GLY A 641 -25.22 -5.59 46.63
CA GLY A 641 -26.17 -4.50 46.37
C GLY A 641 -25.73 -3.09 46.75
N ASP A 642 -24.48 -2.71 46.55
CA ASP A 642 -23.95 -1.37 46.67
C ASP A 642 -23.65 -0.77 45.31
N HIS A 643 -23.92 0.53 45.18
CA HIS A 643 -23.81 1.34 43.95
C HIS A 643 -22.56 1.04 43.10
N PRO A 644 -22.66 1.10 41.78
CA PRO A 644 -21.52 0.85 40.90
C PRO A 644 -20.45 1.93 41.15
N ILE A 645 -19.40 1.55 41.86
CA ILE A 645 -18.17 2.34 41.89
C ILE A 645 -17.52 2.12 40.52
N VAL A 646 -17.69 3.08 39.64
CA VAL A 646 -16.89 3.16 38.41
C VAL A 646 -15.46 3.42 38.83
N THR A 647 -14.71 2.37 39.10
CA THR A 647 -13.26 2.46 39.23
C THR A 647 -12.68 2.55 37.85
N GLU A 648 -12.23 3.74 37.45
CA GLU A 648 -11.51 4.06 36.22
C GLU A 648 -10.17 3.30 36.03
N THR A 649 -9.94 2.23 36.79
CA THR A 649 -8.67 1.48 36.78
C THR A 649 -8.85 -0.03 36.58
N ALA A 650 -9.97 -0.47 36.03
CA ALA A 650 -10.04 -1.84 35.50
C ALA A 650 -9.17 -1.87 34.23
N ASP A 651 -8.10 -2.65 34.26
CA ASP A 651 -7.21 -2.90 33.14
C ASP A 651 -8.08 -3.27 31.91
N GLU A 652 -8.21 -2.37 30.94
CA GLU A 652 -9.07 -2.53 29.76
C GLU A 652 -8.76 -3.80 28.92
N ARG A 653 -7.76 -4.56 29.35
CA ARG A 653 -7.25 -5.76 28.70
C ARG A 653 -7.81 -7.07 29.28
N HIS A 654 -8.56 -7.03 30.38
CA HIS A 654 -9.12 -8.27 30.94
C HIS A 654 -10.39 -8.65 30.17
N VAL A 655 -10.31 -9.75 29.41
CA VAL A 655 -11.42 -10.29 28.59
C VAL A 655 -12.05 -11.46 29.33
N ASP A 656 -13.36 -11.39 29.58
CA ASP A 656 -14.11 -12.55 30.06
C ASP A 656 -14.15 -13.62 28.97
N GLN A 657 -13.52 -14.74 29.26
CA GLN A 657 -13.36 -15.84 28.30
C GLN A 657 -14.69 -16.48 27.91
N HIS A 658 -15.64 -16.59 28.86
CA HIS A 658 -16.97 -17.16 28.58
C HIS A 658 -17.80 -16.23 27.70
N ALA A 659 -17.82 -14.93 27.99
CA ALA A 659 -18.50 -13.94 27.17
C ALA A 659 -17.86 -13.84 25.76
N LEU A 660 -16.56 -13.99 25.65
CA LEU A 660 -15.87 -14.02 24.36
C LEU A 660 -16.22 -15.28 23.55
N ILE A 661 -16.28 -16.44 24.17
CA ILE A 661 -16.70 -17.69 23.52
C ILE A 661 -18.11 -17.54 22.94
N ASP A 662 -19.05 -16.99 23.71
CA ASP A 662 -20.42 -16.79 23.24
C ASP A 662 -20.48 -15.79 22.07
N ALA A 663 -19.72 -14.70 22.12
CA ALA A 663 -19.64 -13.73 21.05
C ALA A 663 -18.97 -14.28 19.78
N LEU A 664 -18.06 -15.22 19.91
CA LEU A 664 -17.36 -15.87 18.80
C LEU A 664 -18.17 -16.98 18.10
N ARG A 665 -19.24 -17.50 18.72
CA ARG A 665 -20.05 -18.58 18.13
C ARG A 665 -20.50 -18.29 16.70
N ILE A 666 -21.07 -17.10 16.46
CA ILE A 666 -21.59 -16.73 15.13
C ILE A 666 -20.46 -16.63 14.10
N PRO A 667 -19.39 -15.81 14.29
CA PRO A 667 -18.32 -15.69 13.30
C PRO A 667 -17.59 -17.01 13.04
N VAL A 668 -17.35 -17.82 14.06
CA VAL A 668 -16.72 -19.12 13.90
C VAL A 668 -17.62 -20.07 13.10
N PHE A 669 -18.92 -20.12 13.41
CA PHE A 669 -19.85 -21.00 12.73
C PHE A 669 -20.07 -20.60 11.24
N GLU A 670 -20.09 -19.30 10.94
CA GLU A 670 -20.13 -18.81 9.55
C GLU A 670 -18.88 -19.22 8.78
N THR A 671 -17.71 -19.17 9.42
CA THR A 671 -16.44 -19.60 8.81
C THR A 671 -16.40 -21.11 8.64
N LEU A 672 -16.87 -21.90 9.61
CA LEU A 672 -17.03 -23.36 9.48
C LEU A 672 -17.91 -23.71 8.28
N LYS A 673 -19.07 -23.06 8.12
CA LYS A 673 -19.94 -23.25 6.94
C LYS A 673 -19.24 -22.91 5.62
N LEU A 674 -18.38 -21.88 5.61
CA LEU A 674 -17.57 -21.55 4.44
C LEU A 674 -16.57 -22.67 4.12
N LEU A 675 -15.90 -23.23 5.13
CA LEU A 675 -14.97 -24.34 4.95
C LEU A 675 -15.68 -25.63 4.50
N GLU A 676 -16.86 -25.93 5.06
CA GLU A 676 -17.69 -27.07 4.66
C GLU A 676 -18.13 -26.92 3.20
N LYS A 677 -18.66 -25.77 2.80
CA LYS A 677 -19.04 -25.48 1.41
C LYS A 677 -17.89 -25.69 0.44
N ASN A 678 -16.67 -25.37 0.87
CA ASN A 678 -15.45 -25.58 0.09
C ASN A 678 -14.91 -27.02 0.20
N LYS A 679 -15.62 -27.92 0.91
CA LYS A 679 -15.23 -29.32 1.13
C LYS A 679 -13.87 -29.47 1.84
N THR A 680 -13.54 -28.52 2.70
CA THR A 680 -12.32 -28.55 3.51
C THR A 680 -12.56 -29.36 4.79
N ILE A 681 -13.75 -29.23 5.37
CA ILE A 681 -14.21 -29.95 6.55
C ILE A 681 -15.58 -30.60 6.28
N GLU A 682 -16.03 -31.50 7.16
CA GLU A 682 -17.39 -32.02 7.20
C GLU A 682 -17.98 -31.70 8.58
N ILE A 683 -19.23 -31.22 8.60
CA ILE A 683 -19.96 -30.86 9.83
C ILE A 683 -21.05 -31.89 10.03
N SER A 684 -21.17 -32.48 11.24
CA SER A 684 -22.16 -33.50 11.61
C SER A 684 -22.64 -33.31 13.05
N GLY A 685 -23.66 -34.00 13.45
CA GLY A 685 -24.15 -34.03 14.84
C GLY A 685 -25.22 -33.01 15.15
N LYS A 686 -25.30 -32.55 16.41
CA LYS A 686 -26.36 -31.65 16.92
C LYS A 686 -26.03 -30.19 16.55
N GLU A 687 -27.05 -29.40 16.32
CA GLU A 687 -26.94 -28.00 15.91
C GLU A 687 -26.25 -27.11 16.97
N ASP A 688 -26.44 -27.41 18.27
CA ASP A 688 -25.87 -26.61 19.37
C ASP A 688 -24.38 -26.89 19.59
N ASP A 689 -23.89 -28.09 19.29
CA ASP A 689 -22.47 -28.46 19.43
C ASP A 689 -22.10 -29.48 18.34
N PRO A 690 -21.91 -29.05 17.09
CA PRO A 690 -21.63 -29.96 15.99
C PRO A 690 -20.22 -30.55 16.09
N GLN A 691 -20.08 -31.73 15.53
CA GLN A 691 -18.78 -32.39 15.33
C GLN A 691 -18.19 -31.96 14.00
N ILE A 692 -16.92 -31.60 14.04
CA ILE A 692 -16.16 -31.16 12.88
C ILE A 692 -15.15 -32.22 12.51
N GLU A 693 -15.25 -32.73 11.29
CA GLU A 693 -14.30 -33.72 10.76
C GLU A 693 -13.33 -33.06 9.77
N ILE A 694 -12.03 -33.28 9.95
CA ILE A 694 -10.98 -32.81 9.09
C ILE A 694 -10.29 -34.00 8.43
N LYS A 695 -10.43 -34.13 7.11
CA LYS A 695 -9.69 -35.16 6.38
C LYS A 695 -8.19 -34.92 6.44
N SER A 696 -7.39 -35.94 6.70
CA SER A 696 -5.91 -35.83 6.72
C SER A 696 -5.35 -35.12 5.49
N SER A 697 -5.94 -35.40 4.32
CA SER A 697 -5.54 -34.74 3.06
C SER A 697 -5.82 -33.24 3.01
N LYS A 698 -6.58 -32.67 3.95
CA LYS A 698 -6.95 -31.25 4.01
C LYS A 698 -6.17 -30.46 5.06
N ARG A 699 -5.54 -31.13 6.01
CA ARG A 699 -4.77 -30.48 7.07
C ARG A 699 -3.67 -29.56 6.50
N LEU A 700 -2.96 -29.97 5.45
CA LEU A 700 -1.95 -29.15 4.78
C LEU A 700 -2.54 -27.89 4.09
N GLU A 701 -3.79 -27.95 3.61
CA GLU A 701 -4.50 -26.78 3.06
C GLU A 701 -4.86 -25.77 4.17
N ILE A 702 -5.31 -26.26 5.32
CA ILE A 702 -5.67 -25.46 6.49
C ILE A 702 -4.43 -24.83 7.12
N SER A 703 -3.28 -25.51 7.11
CA SER A 703 -2.03 -25.02 7.72
C SER A 703 -1.55 -23.70 7.11
N PHE A 704 -1.87 -23.44 5.84
CA PHE A 704 -1.57 -22.15 5.19
C PHE A 704 -2.19 -20.96 5.96
N TYR A 705 -3.45 -21.09 6.37
CA TYR A 705 -4.15 -20.01 7.08
C TYR A 705 -3.71 -19.92 8.54
N LYS A 706 -3.45 -21.05 9.21
CA LYS A 706 -2.84 -21.09 10.53
C LYS A 706 -1.52 -20.29 10.54
N ASN A 707 -0.67 -20.56 9.59
CA ASN A 707 0.67 -19.96 9.55
C ASN A 707 0.66 -18.44 9.36
N ILE A 708 -0.43 -17.85 8.87
CA ILE A 708 -0.56 -16.39 8.73
C ILE A 708 -0.49 -15.67 10.09
N LEU A 709 -0.99 -16.31 11.17
CA LEU A 709 -1.03 -15.68 12.50
C LEU A 709 0.17 -16.01 13.39
N LEU A 710 0.98 -17.04 13.04
CA LEU A 710 2.02 -17.54 13.93
C LEU A 710 3.04 -16.49 14.34
N PHE A 711 3.37 -15.56 13.44
CA PHE A 711 4.33 -14.49 13.73
C PHE A 711 3.91 -13.64 14.95
N ALA A 712 2.60 -13.44 15.14
CA ALA A 712 2.09 -12.62 16.24
C ALA A 712 2.15 -13.35 17.61
N LEU A 713 2.31 -14.67 17.59
CA LEU A 713 2.37 -15.52 18.77
C LEU A 713 3.74 -16.17 18.97
N ILE A 714 4.70 -15.92 18.09
CA ILE A 714 5.92 -16.72 18.00
C ILE A 714 6.73 -16.72 19.28
N GLU A 715 6.77 -15.60 19.99
CA GLU A 715 7.47 -15.46 21.25
C GLU A 715 6.80 -16.31 22.36
N ASP A 716 5.46 -16.30 22.43
CA ASP A 716 4.72 -17.13 23.36
C ASP A 716 4.90 -18.62 23.02
N ILE A 717 4.89 -18.95 21.73
CA ILE A 717 5.12 -20.31 21.25
C ILE A 717 6.52 -20.79 21.62
N TYR A 718 7.55 -19.97 21.43
CA TYR A 718 8.94 -20.32 21.81
C TYR A 718 9.07 -20.48 23.32
N MET A 719 8.47 -19.61 24.11
CA MET A 719 8.48 -19.72 25.57
C MET A 719 7.80 -21.00 26.06
N ALA A 720 6.57 -21.28 25.58
CA ALA A 720 5.87 -22.52 25.91
C ALA A 720 6.67 -23.76 25.54
N THR A 721 7.23 -23.74 24.32
CA THR A 721 8.05 -24.86 23.81
C THR A 721 9.31 -25.07 24.62
N ALA A 722 10.01 -23.97 25.00
CA ALA A 722 11.22 -24.06 25.82
C ALA A 722 10.91 -24.66 27.22
N ILE A 723 9.82 -24.22 27.84
CA ILE A 723 9.42 -24.73 29.15
C ILE A 723 9.05 -26.21 29.07
N LEU A 724 8.21 -26.60 28.07
CA LEU A 724 7.74 -27.98 27.92
C LEU A 724 8.86 -28.98 27.54
N SER A 725 9.89 -28.52 26.83
CA SER A 725 11.00 -29.33 26.37
C SER A 725 12.00 -29.71 27.49
N LEU A 726 11.91 -29.04 28.64
CA LEU A 726 12.80 -29.29 29.76
C LEU A 726 12.09 -30.12 30.86
N PRO A 727 12.80 -31.10 31.44
CA PRO A 727 12.31 -31.79 32.66
C PRO A 727 12.06 -30.76 33.78
N GLU A 728 11.09 -30.96 34.62
CA GLU A 728 10.75 -30.04 35.72
C GLU A 728 11.93 -29.73 36.63
N THR A 729 12.81 -30.71 36.83
CA THR A 729 14.02 -30.54 37.65
C THR A 729 15.07 -29.59 37.05
N GLU A 730 14.98 -29.32 35.72
CA GLU A 730 15.98 -28.53 34.96
C GLU A 730 15.44 -27.17 34.53
N ARG A 731 14.21 -26.78 34.91
CA ARG A 731 13.58 -25.52 34.52
C ARG A 731 14.09 -24.32 35.29
N SER A 732 15.34 -23.97 35.10
CA SER A 732 15.88 -22.66 35.57
C SER A 732 15.64 -21.58 34.53
N LYS A 733 15.64 -20.29 34.93
CA LYS A 733 15.56 -19.16 33.98
C LYS A 733 16.64 -19.28 32.91
N ALA A 734 17.87 -19.62 33.30
CA ALA A 734 19.00 -19.76 32.36
C ALA A 734 18.80 -20.92 31.36
N SER A 735 18.32 -22.09 31.82
CA SER A 735 18.06 -23.24 30.96
C SER A 735 16.93 -22.95 29.96
N ILE A 736 15.87 -22.28 30.40
CA ILE A 736 14.74 -21.91 29.53
C ILE A 736 15.19 -20.87 28.50
N LEU A 737 16.00 -19.87 28.89
CA LEU A 737 16.56 -18.88 27.97
C LEU A 737 17.43 -19.55 26.90
N ALA A 738 18.33 -20.44 27.29
CA ALA A 738 19.16 -21.18 26.34
C ALA A 738 18.30 -22.02 25.36
N ARG A 739 17.26 -22.67 25.86
CA ARG A 739 16.33 -23.45 25.04
C ARG A 739 15.50 -22.58 24.11
N TYR A 740 15.03 -21.41 24.58
CA TYR A 740 14.32 -20.41 23.81
C TYR A 740 15.15 -19.93 22.62
N HIS A 741 16.42 -19.56 22.86
CA HIS A 741 17.32 -19.16 21.78
C HIS A 741 17.60 -20.30 20.78
N ALA A 742 17.77 -21.52 21.24
CA ALA A 742 17.97 -22.66 20.36
C ALA A 742 16.75 -22.93 19.44
N ILE A 743 15.55 -22.74 19.96
CA ILE A 743 14.30 -22.87 19.19
C ILE A 743 14.18 -21.70 18.17
N SER A 744 14.44 -20.48 18.60
CA SER A 744 14.43 -19.30 17.73
C SER A 744 15.44 -19.45 16.59
N GLU A 745 16.66 -19.91 16.90
CA GLU A 745 17.69 -20.18 15.90
C GLU A 745 17.27 -21.29 14.93
N LEU A 746 16.66 -22.37 15.43
CA LEU A 746 16.18 -23.48 14.60
C LEU A 746 15.20 -23.00 13.53
N PHE A 747 14.27 -22.13 13.89
CA PHE A 747 13.19 -21.65 13.03
C PHE A 747 13.44 -20.25 12.44
N SER A 748 14.70 -19.79 12.42
CA SER A 748 15.04 -18.45 11.91
C SER A 748 14.73 -18.24 10.42
N ILE A 749 14.55 -19.31 9.66
CA ILE A 749 14.16 -19.24 8.23
C ILE A 749 12.67 -18.95 8.09
N GLU A 750 11.82 -19.54 8.94
CA GLU A 750 10.37 -19.36 8.92
C GLU A 750 9.94 -18.07 9.63
N PHE A 751 10.53 -17.84 10.77
CA PHE A 751 10.19 -16.75 11.65
C PHE A 751 11.45 -15.93 11.87
N SER A 752 11.78 -15.05 10.92
CA SER A 752 12.94 -14.17 11.09
C SER A 752 12.83 -13.42 12.41
N PRO A 753 13.72 -13.66 13.38
CA PRO A 753 13.73 -12.84 14.57
C PRO A 753 14.03 -11.41 14.14
N SER A 754 13.38 -10.45 14.79
CA SER A 754 13.92 -9.10 14.84
C SER A 754 15.38 -9.26 15.30
N ARG A 755 16.32 -8.57 14.66
CA ARG A 755 17.75 -8.63 15.08
C ARG A 755 17.95 -8.09 16.51
N ASP A 756 16.97 -7.34 17.00
CA ASP A 756 16.90 -6.91 18.39
C ASP A 756 16.50 -8.12 19.27
N ASP A 757 17.14 -8.26 20.40
CA ASP A 757 16.96 -9.37 21.34
C ASP A 757 15.48 -9.75 21.49
N VAL A 758 15.17 -10.99 21.14
CA VAL A 758 13.81 -11.53 21.28
C VAL A 758 13.38 -11.29 22.72
N PRO A 759 12.21 -10.64 22.98
CA PRO A 759 11.84 -10.17 24.32
C PRO A 759 11.47 -11.32 25.25
N PHE A 760 12.47 -12.12 25.62
CA PHE A 760 12.34 -13.25 26.52
C PHE A 760 11.79 -12.82 27.90
N ASP A 761 12.39 -11.79 28.48
CA ASP A 761 11.98 -11.32 29.82
C ASP A 761 10.55 -10.78 29.84
N ASP A 762 10.15 -10.05 28.81
CA ASP A 762 8.77 -9.55 28.68
C ASP A 762 7.75 -10.70 28.54
N THR A 763 8.10 -11.72 27.76
CA THR A 763 7.26 -12.90 27.59
C THR A 763 7.17 -13.72 28.89
N LEU A 764 8.31 -13.89 29.58
CA LEU A 764 8.35 -14.56 30.87
C LEU A 764 7.48 -13.81 31.92
N GLN A 765 7.59 -12.48 31.97
CA GLN A 765 6.77 -11.65 32.87
C GLN A 765 5.28 -11.70 32.54
N ARG A 766 4.89 -11.83 31.26
CA ARG A 766 3.49 -12.07 30.90
C ARG A 766 2.97 -13.40 31.43
N TYR A 767 3.76 -14.46 31.32
CA TYR A 767 3.38 -15.78 31.83
C TYR A 767 3.20 -15.78 33.35
N ILE A 768 4.06 -15.08 34.08
CA ILE A 768 3.95 -14.90 35.53
C ILE A 768 2.69 -14.10 35.88
N ARG A 769 2.44 -12.96 35.18
CA ARG A 769 1.24 -12.12 35.40
C ARG A 769 -0.06 -12.86 35.13
N ARG A 770 -0.06 -13.77 34.16
CA ARG A 770 -1.22 -14.62 33.87
C ARG A 770 -1.42 -15.77 34.87
N GLY A 771 -0.49 -15.98 35.76
CA GLY A 771 -0.52 -17.10 36.70
C GLY A 771 -0.31 -18.45 36.03
N TRP A 772 0.31 -18.53 34.86
CA TRP A 772 0.62 -19.79 34.21
C TRP A 772 1.84 -20.47 34.81
N ILE A 773 2.79 -19.66 35.23
CA ILE A 773 4.02 -20.08 35.87
C ILE A 773 4.31 -19.23 37.12
N HIS A 774 5.07 -19.80 38.04
CA HIS A 774 5.67 -19.06 39.13
C HIS A 774 7.16 -19.34 39.22
N THR A 775 7.88 -18.43 39.86
CA THR A 775 9.32 -18.54 40.02
C THR A 775 9.66 -18.66 41.47
N GLU A 776 10.26 -19.76 41.86
CA GLU A 776 10.74 -20.01 43.24
C GLU A 776 12.20 -20.48 43.18
N ASN A 777 13.10 -19.79 43.88
CA ASN A 777 14.53 -20.14 43.96
C ASN A 777 15.20 -20.36 42.59
N ASP A 778 14.93 -19.47 41.62
CA ASP A 778 15.39 -19.56 40.21
C ASP A 778 14.82 -20.74 39.43
N ARG A 779 13.86 -21.47 39.96
CA ARG A 779 13.11 -22.52 39.27
C ARG A 779 11.77 -21.97 38.78
N ILE A 780 11.39 -22.41 37.60
CA ILE A 780 10.11 -22.06 36.97
C ILE A 780 9.20 -23.29 37.01
N GLU A 781 8.11 -23.16 37.75
CA GLU A 781 7.08 -24.19 37.86
C GLU A 781 5.83 -23.77 37.08
N VAL A 782 5.22 -24.72 36.40
CA VAL A 782 3.97 -24.52 35.64
C VAL A 782 2.83 -24.95 36.53
N PHE A 783 1.82 -24.09 36.66
CA PHE A 783 0.58 -24.50 37.34
C PHE A 783 -0.16 -25.56 36.51
N GLU A 784 -0.55 -26.67 37.10
CA GLU A 784 -1.12 -27.81 36.39
C GLU A 784 -2.36 -27.45 35.59
N ASP A 785 -3.21 -26.54 36.11
CA ASP A 785 -4.40 -26.04 35.42
C ASP A 785 -4.10 -25.26 34.13
N HIS A 786 -2.87 -24.81 33.97
CA HIS A 786 -2.44 -24.02 32.81
C HIS A 786 -1.47 -24.73 31.86
N ARG A 787 -1.12 -25.97 32.18
CA ARG A 787 -0.27 -26.80 31.32
C ARG A 787 -0.86 -26.96 29.92
N THR A 788 -2.17 -27.15 29.82
CA THR A 788 -2.89 -27.25 28.54
C THR A 788 -2.72 -26.00 27.67
N HIS A 789 -2.63 -24.81 28.26
CA HIS A 789 -2.38 -23.58 27.51
C HIS A 789 -1.00 -23.56 26.82
N LEU A 790 0.02 -24.06 27.52
CA LEU A 790 1.37 -24.18 26.95
C LEU A 790 1.38 -25.25 25.84
N GLU A 791 0.67 -26.36 26.04
CA GLU A 791 0.53 -27.42 25.04
C GLU A 791 -0.20 -26.93 23.78
N MET A 792 -1.26 -26.10 23.92
CA MET A 792 -1.93 -25.46 22.80
C MET A 792 -0.96 -24.58 21.99
N LEU A 793 -0.09 -23.82 22.65
CA LEU A 793 0.92 -23.00 21.98
C LEU A 793 1.98 -23.85 21.26
N TRP A 794 2.44 -24.93 21.89
CA TRP A 794 3.35 -25.90 21.27
C TRP A 794 2.77 -26.51 20.00
N HIS A 795 1.49 -26.93 20.02
CA HIS A 795 0.85 -27.53 18.87
C HIS A 795 0.77 -26.59 17.66
N CYS A 796 0.87 -25.28 17.87
CA CYS A 796 0.91 -24.32 16.76
C CYS A 796 2.12 -24.53 15.83
N ILE A 797 3.28 -24.98 16.35
CA ILE A 797 4.50 -25.25 15.56
C ILE A 797 4.91 -26.72 15.47
N ALA A 798 4.17 -27.63 16.08
CA ALA A 798 4.52 -29.06 16.12
C ALA A 798 4.79 -29.65 14.72
N ALA A 799 4.00 -29.26 13.70
CA ALA A 799 4.21 -29.70 12.33
C ALA A 799 5.53 -29.19 11.70
N HIS A 800 5.93 -27.95 12.01
CA HIS A 800 7.23 -27.41 11.58
C HIS A 800 8.37 -28.23 12.22
N PHE A 801 8.22 -28.48 13.52
CA PHE A 801 9.21 -29.28 14.26
C PHE A 801 9.35 -30.69 13.70
N GLU A 802 8.27 -31.41 13.45
CA GLU A 802 8.30 -32.75 12.84
C GLU A 802 8.95 -32.74 11.45
N SER A 803 8.71 -31.69 10.65
CA SER A 803 9.35 -31.52 9.34
C SER A 803 10.86 -31.45 9.48
N TYR A 804 11.36 -30.62 10.38
CA TYR A 804 12.78 -30.46 10.68
C TYR A 804 13.38 -31.75 11.25
N GLN A 805 12.71 -32.38 12.19
CA GLN A 805 13.12 -33.66 12.77
C GLN A 805 13.29 -34.74 11.70
N THR A 806 12.36 -34.82 10.74
CA THR A 806 12.43 -35.79 9.65
C THR A 806 13.68 -35.57 8.80
N VAL A 807 13.96 -34.34 8.43
CA VAL A 807 15.15 -33.99 7.64
C VAL A 807 16.44 -34.24 8.43
N PHE A 808 16.51 -33.84 9.68
CA PHE A 808 17.71 -33.96 10.53
C PHE A 808 18.03 -35.43 10.87
N LYS A 809 17.02 -36.26 11.14
CA LYS A 809 17.22 -37.70 11.31
C LYS A 809 17.71 -38.37 10.05
N SER A 810 17.20 -37.95 8.88
CA SER A 810 17.70 -38.46 7.59
C SER A 810 19.09 -37.98 7.25
N PHE A 811 19.48 -36.78 7.74
CA PHE A 811 20.83 -36.25 7.55
C PHE A 811 21.92 -37.17 8.11
N GLU A 812 21.68 -37.84 9.20
CA GLU A 812 22.65 -38.80 9.80
C GLU A 812 22.96 -39.97 8.84
N GLN A 813 21.98 -40.34 8.02
CA GLN A 813 22.06 -41.42 7.03
C GLN A 813 22.46 -40.94 5.62
N PHE A 814 22.72 -39.64 5.46
CA PHE A 814 22.99 -39.03 4.16
C PHE A 814 24.30 -39.54 3.58
N GLY A 815 24.30 -39.89 2.28
CA GLY A 815 25.49 -40.33 1.56
C GLY A 815 26.43 -39.19 1.16
N GLU A 816 27.40 -39.48 0.29
CA GLU A 816 28.50 -38.55 -0.03
C GLU A 816 28.01 -37.29 -0.77
N SER A 817 27.12 -37.42 -1.75
CA SER A 817 26.57 -36.27 -2.49
C SER A 817 25.23 -36.60 -3.14
N GLN A 818 24.29 -35.64 -3.14
CA GLN A 818 22.95 -35.83 -3.73
C GLN A 818 22.34 -34.52 -4.21
N GLU A 819 21.52 -34.57 -5.28
CA GLU A 819 20.73 -33.45 -5.72
C GLU A 819 19.64 -33.08 -4.69
N GLU A 820 19.59 -31.81 -4.25
CA GLU A 820 18.66 -31.34 -3.22
C GLU A 820 17.21 -31.68 -3.56
N ALA A 821 16.80 -31.49 -4.81
CA ALA A 821 15.43 -31.75 -5.24
C ALA A 821 15.04 -33.24 -5.12
N LYS A 822 15.99 -34.14 -5.37
CA LYS A 822 15.78 -35.59 -5.20
C LYS A 822 15.76 -36.00 -3.74
N TYR A 823 16.64 -35.42 -2.95
CA TYR A 823 16.69 -35.67 -1.51
C TYR A 823 15.38 -35.27 -0.83
N THR A 824 14.91 -34.03 -1.01
CA THR A 824 13.65 -33.56 -0.43
C THR A 824 12.43 -34.32 -0.95
N ALA A 825 12.42 -34.71 -2.23
CA ALA A 825 11.33 -35.50 -2.79
C ALA A 825 11.28 -36.93 -2.20
N GLY A 826 12.44 -37.57 -2.04
CA GLY A 826 12.53 -38.90 -1.40
C GLY A 826 12.11 -38.91 0.05
N LEU A 827 12.47 -37.85 0.82
CA LEU A 827 12.00 -37.68 2.20
C LEU A 827 10.50 -37.55 2.27
N LEU A 828 9.91 -36.73 1.39
CA LEU A 828 8.47 -36.51 1.35
C LEU A 828 7.71 -37.81 1.01
N GLU A 829 8.21 -38.59 0.06
CA GLU A 829 7.63 -39.88 -0.33
C GLU A 829 7.69 -40.87 0.84
N ASN A 830 8.84 -41.00 1.50
CA ASN A 830 9.05 -41.89 2.65
C ASN A 830 8.14 -41.50 3.82
N ALA A 831 8.00 -40.20 4.14
CA ALA A 831 7.14 -39.73 5.22
C ALA A 831 5.66 -40.03 4.95
N LYS A 832 5.20 -39.87 3.71
CA LYS A 832 3.85 -40.19 3.30
C LYS A 832 3.55 -41.70 3.35
N LEU A 833 4.49 -42.52 2.97
CA LEU A 833 4.37 -43.97 3.04
C LEU A 833 4.34 -44.47 4.49
N ALA A 834 5.08 -43.85 5.36
CA ALA A 834 5.13 -44.21 6.76
C ALA A 834 3.81 -43.91 7.51
N GLN A 835 3.01 -42.95 7.02
CA GLN A 835 1.77 -42.48 7.64
C GLN A 835 1.89 -42.19 9.15
N LYS A 836 3.09 -41.76 9.58
CA LYS A 836 3.40 -41.41 10.97
C LYS A 836 3.56 -39.88 11.10
N GLY A 837 3.04 -39.35 12.20
CA GLY A 837 3.10 -37.94 12.51
C GLY A 837 1.97 -37.10 11.92
N LEU A 838 2.11 -35.79 11.99
CA LEU A 838 1.11 -34.81 11.53
C LEU A 838 1.10 -34.74 10.00
N PRO A 839 -0.04 -34.92 9.33
CA PRO A 839 -0.09 -34.84 7.84
C PRO A 839 0.44 -33.53 7.27
N GLU A 840 0.26 -32.41 7.96
CA GLU A 840 0.73 -31.07 7.57
C GLU A 840 2.24 -30.88 7.73
N SER A 841 2.94 -31.76 8.45
CA SER A 841 4.40 -31.79 8.50
C SER A 841 5.03 -32.30 7.20
N CYS A 842 4.28 -33.06 6.39
CA CYS A 842 4.74 -33.55 5.09
C CYS A 842 4.71 -32.45 4.02
N SER A 843 5.46 -31.38 4.23
CA SER A 843 5.55 -30.23 3.33
C SER A 843 6.91 -30.13 2.67
N LYS A 844 6.93 -30.17 1.32
CA LYS A 844 8.16 -29.97 0.55
C LYS A 844 8.83 -28.62 0.86
N VAL A 845 8.06 -27.59 1.17
CA VAL A 845 8.60 -26.27 1.49
C VAL A 845 9.34 -26.32 2.83
N LEU A 846 8.72 -26.88 3.88
CA LEU A 846 9.33 -27.00 5.20
C LEU A 846 10.58 -27.90 5.15
N TYR A 847 10.57 -28.97 4.35
CA TYR A 847 11.76 -29.81 4.17
C TYR A 847 12.89 -29.04 3.47
N SER A 848 12.57 -28.21 2.48
CA SER A 848 13.59 -27.34 1.84
C SER A 848 14.17 -26.31 2.82
N HIS A 849 13.35 -25.76 3.72
CA HIS A 849 13.81 -24.85 4.78
C HIS A 849 14.73 -25.58 5.78
N ALA A 850 14.35 -26.77 6.21
CA ALA A 850 15.19 -27.58 7.10
C ALA A 850 16.54 -27.94 6.43
N VAL A 851 16.56 -28.24 5.13
CA VAL A 851 17.81 -28.45 4.37
C VAL A 851 18.60 -27.15 4.28
N GLN A 852 17.94 -26.02 4.05
CA GLN A 852 18.63 -24.72 4.04
C GLN A 852 19.26 -24.42 5.40
N LYS A 853 18.54 -24.73 6.50
CA LYS A 853 19.10 -24.59 7.86
C LYS A 853 20.36 -25.43 8.06
N LEU A 854 20.41 -26.67 7.55
CA LEU A 854 21.61 -27.49 7.57
C LEU A 854 22.77 -26.88 6.75
N VAL A 855 22.45 -26.15 5.69
CA VAL A 855 23.46 -25.40 4.91
C VAL A 855 23.98 -24.20 5.72
N GLU A 856 23.11 -23.43 6.37
CA GLU A 856 23.48 -22.31 7.22
C GLU A 856 24.36 -22.75 8.42
N LEU A 857 24.08 -23.92 8.98
CA LEU A 857 24.86 -24.55 10.04
C LEU A 857 26.17 -25.21 9.54
N HIS A 858 26.53 -25.03 8.28
CA HIS A 858 27.68 -25.65 7.63
C HIS A 858 27.73 -27.18 7.76
N CYS A 859 26.55 -27.83 7.93
CA CYS A 859 26.45 -29.29 7.88
C CYS A 859 26.49 -29.82 6.45
N PHE A 860 25.93 -29.05 5.50
CA PHE A 860 26.05 -29.29 4.07
C PHE A 860 26.95 -28.25 3.39
N ASP A 861 27.80 -28.69 2.48
CA ASP A 861 28.37 -27.84 1.44
C ASP A 861 27.52 -27.91 0.16
N VAL A 862 27.49 -26.82 -0.59
CA VAL A 862 26.59 -26.64 -1.73
C VAL A 862 27.40 -26.35 -2.98
N SER A 863 27.25 -27.20 -3.99
CA SER A 863 27.74 -26.93 -5.33
C SER A 863 26.62 -26.78 -6.34
N TYR A 864 26.87 -26.01 -7.40
CA TYR A 864 25.89 -25.73 -8.45
C TYR A 864 26.41 -26.21 -9.81
N GLU A 865 25.64 -27.03 -10.49
CA GLU A 865 25.90 -27.42 -11.89
C GLU A 865 24.90 -26.74 -12.82
N SER A 866 25.38 -26.13 -13.91
CA SER A 866 24.53 -25.58 -14.96
C SER A 866 24.37 -26.59 -16.07
N SER A 867 23.26 -27.35 -16.07
CA SER A 867 22.92 -28.21 -17.21
C SER A 867 21.94 -27.45 -18.11
N GLY A 868 22.43 -26.81 -19.16
CA GLY A 868 21.62 -26.00 -20.08
C GLY A 868 21.05 -24.75 -19.44
N ARG A 869 19.73 -24.72 -19.19
CA ARG A 869 19.02 -23.57 -18.58
C ARG A 869 18.60 -23.80 -17.14
N LYS A 870 18.98 -24.90 -16.50
CA LYS A 870 18.63 -25.21 -15.10
C LYS A 870 19.90 -25.28 -14.26
N TYR A 871 19.92 -24.55 -13.16
CA TYR A 871 20.88 -24.74 -12.08
C TYR A 871 20.40 -25.92 -11.23
N VAL A 872 21.25 -26.93 -11.06
CA VAL A 872 21.01 -28.07 -10.17
C VAL A 872 21.88 -27.87 -8.95
N LYS A 873 21.27 -27.93 -7.78
CA LYS A 873 21.95 -27.77 -6.50
C LYS A 873 22.26 -29.13 -5.90
N TYR A 874 23.53 -29.40 -5.67
CA TYR A 874 24.01 -30.61 -5.02
C TYR A 874 24.40 -30.34 -3.59
N LEU A 875 24.06 -31.26 -2.68
CA LEU A 875 24.41 -31.24 -1.27
C LEU A 875 25.48 -32.26 -0.99
N GLN A 876 26.53 -31.87 -0.26
CA GLN A 876 27.60 -32.74 0.23
C GLN A 876 27.66 -32.59 1.75
N LYS A 877 27.60 -33.71 2.48
CA LYS A 877 27.73 -33.72 3.94
C LYS A 877 29.18 -33.38 4.33
N VAL A 878 29.34 -32.41 5.23
CA VAL A 878 30.66 -31.92 5.65
C VAL A 878 30.86 -32.04 7.16
N ASN A 879 29.92 -31.52 7.95
CA ASN A 879 30.02 -31.49 9.41
C ASN A 879 28.83 -32.22 10.07
N PRO A 880 28.98 -32.73 11.31
CA PRO A 880 27.89 -33.25 12.09
C PRO A 880 26.92 -32.14 12.52
N LEU A 881 25.73 -32.53 12.96
CA LEU A 881 24.77 -31.61 13.54
C LEU A 881 25.29 -31.06 14.89
N PRO A 882 25.15 -29.76 15.20
CA PRO A 882 25.52 -29.20 16.50
C PRO A 882 24.80 -29.90 17.66
N ASP A 883 25.58 -30.21 18.74
CA ASP A 883 25.05 -30.98 19.89
C ASP A 883 23.80 -30.36 20.51
N ALA A 884 23.77 -29.03 20.64
CA ALA A 884 22.59 -28.31 21.18
C ALA A 884 21.31 -28.54 20.37
N LEU A 885 21.42 -28.58 19.04
CA LEU A 885 20.27 -28.82 18.17
C LEU A 885 19.90 -30.31 18.13
N SER A 886 20.89 -31.19 18.18
CA SER A 886 20.67 -32.64 18.28
C SER A 886 19.92 -33.02 19.56
N SER A 887 20.35 -32.46 20.71
CA SER A 887 19.66 -32.58 21.97
C SER A 887 18.23 -32.03 21.91
N LEU A 888 18.06 -30.82 21.41
CA LEU A 888 16.72 -30.19 21.26
C LEU A 888 15.77 -31.11 20.47
N ILE A 889 16.19 -31.64 19.33
CA ILE A 889 15.39 -32.50 18.46
C ILE A 889 15.03 -33.82 19.17
N THR A 890 15.92 -34.33 20.01
CA THR A 890 15.70 -35.55 20.77
C THR A 890 14.68 -35.33 21.90
N ASP A 891 14.90 -34.25 22.67
CA ASP A 891 14.07 -33.93 23.85
C ASP A 891 12.63 -33.62 23.45
N MET A 892 12.45 -32.89 22.36
CA MET A 892 11.13 -32.52 21.84
C MET A 892 10.33 -33.71 21.28
N SER A 893 11.01 -34.82 20.93
CA SER A 893 10.33 -36.06 20.55
C SER A 893 9.48 -36.64 21.69
N GLY A 894 9.75 -36.26 22.94
CA GLY A 894 9.00 -36.61 24.13
C GLY A 894 7.69 -35.84 24.32
N ILE A 895 7.63 -34.56 23.84
CA ILE A 895 6.44 -33.73 23.95
C ILE A 895 5.36 -34.15 22.94
N ALA A 896 5.80 -34.63 21.77
CA ALA A 896 4.91 -35.04 20.68
C ALA A 896 4.20 -36.38 20.94
N ARG A 897 4.48 -37.06 22.04
CA ARG A 897 3.82 -38.31 22.48
C ARG A 897 2.86 -38.06 23.64
#